data_319fe4857578acb0595aa1a8e24b6f58
#
_entry.id   319fe4857578acb0595aa1a8e24b6f58
#
_cell.length_a   1.000
_cell.length_b   1.000
_cell.length_c   1.000
_cell.angle_alpha   90.00
_cell.angle_beta   90.00
_cell.angle_gamma   90.00
#
_symmetry.space_group_name_H-M   'P 1'
#
loop_
_entity.id
_entity.type
_entity.pdbx_description
1 polymer ?
#
loop_
_entity_poly.entity_id
_entity_poly.type
_entity_poly.pdbx_seq_one_letter_code
_entity_poly.pdbx_strand_id
1 'polypeptide(L)'
;MLLYLLVCAMSALRCYAGRCRWMFENNLQVCGWTLLVQTCFMCKQRRKRITMYENEIENIASKESREEIYYGLLQLTKDMMEQKGKIQGKKKVYYISAEFLIGKLLSNNLINLGVYDQVDNALKKHGKSMAEIEEIENEPSLGNGGLGRLAACFLDSIATLGLPGVGVGLNYHLGLFKQEFENNLQKETPNPWITDKSWLRRTDVSYPVLLGGNTVQSVMYEIDVTGYDNQCNTLKLFDLDTVDESIVQENSIYFDKENITKNLTLFLYPDDSDYQGQLLRIYQQYFMVSNGAQLILQEMKANGHDLHKLYDHAAIQINDTHPTMVIPELIRILTEDEGFTMDEAIDVVSRTCAYTNHTILAEALEKWPLKYLEKVVPALVPIIKELDKRVAKKYKDESVQIIDENDRVHMAHIDIHYGYSVNGVAAIHTEILKDSELNNFYKIYPEKFNNKTNGITFRRWLLSCNRELAAFLTKTIGDGFKKDADQLEKLLEHKDDQAVLDAIAAIKKNKKQELVDYVKEVEGVELNPDSIFDIQVKRLHEYKRQQMNALYIIHKYLEIKEGKKPTTPLTFIFGAKAAPAYVIAQDIIHLLLVMQEIINNDPEVSPYMHLLMVENYNVSYAEKLIPACDISEQISLASKEASGTGNMKFMLNGAVTLGTSDGANVEIHELVGDDNIYIFGEKSEQIIEHYEKADYVSKDYYEKSEVIKEAVDFIVSEEALKVGHKENLERLYNELLNKDWFMTLLDLEDYIATKDKMFKDYEDTQKWKKMMLVNIAKAGFFSSDRTIAEYNRDIWKLK
;
A
#
# COMPACT_ATOMS: atom_id res chain seq x y z
N MET A 1 2.05 -9.44 52.43
CA MET A 1 0.74 -9.42 51.75
C MET A 1 0.00 -8.08 51.92
N LEU A 2 -0.08 -7.53 53.16
CA LEU A 2 -0.70 -6.18 53.36
C LEU A 2 0.08 -5.03 52.68
N LEU A 3 1.42 -5.06 52.74
CA LEU A 3 2.25 -4.01 52.12
C LEU A 3 2.19 -4.01 50.60
N TYR A 4 2.01 -5.17 50.00
CA TYR A 4 1.84 -5.33 48.53
C TYR A 4 0.47 -4.86 48.05
N LEU A 5 -0.58 -5.04 48.86
CA LEU A 5 -1.91 -4.50 48.59
C LEU A 5 -1.96 -2.98 48.71
N LEU A 6 -1.19 -2.39 49.62
CA LEU A 6 -1.06 -0.94 49.74
C LEU A 6 -0.31 -0.31 48.57
N VAL A 7 0.73 -0.95 48.02
CA VAL A 7 1.49 -0.42 46.89
C VAL A 7 0.65 -0.55 45.58
N CYS A 8 -0.11 -1.63 45.42
CA CYS A 8 -1.04 -1.73 44.29
C CYS A 8 -2.21 -0.74 44.36
N ALA A 9 -2.73 -0.47 45.58
CA ALA A 9 -3.76 0.55 45.79
C ALA A 9 -3.21 1.98 45.56
N MET A 10 -1.96 2.26 45.95
CA MET A 10 -1.33 3.58 45.74
C MET A 10 -0.94 3.82 44.26
N SER A 11 -0.60 2.77 43.50
CA SER A 11 -0.36 2.87 42.06
C SER A 11 -1.68 3.09 41.27
N ALA A 12 -2.76 2.41 41.66
CA ALA A 12 -4.09 2.64 41.10
C ALA A 12 -4.66 4.02 41.43
N LEU A 13 -4.38 4.55 42.61
CA LEU A 13 -4.78 5.89 43.02
C LEU A 13 -4.03 7.00 42.27
N ARG A 14 -2.77 6.79 41.87
CA ARG A 14 -2.02 7.76 41.04
C ARG A 14 -2.53 7.84 39.59
N CYS A 15 -3.00 6.75 39.00
CA CYS A 15 -3.62 6.77 37.66
C CYS A 15 -5.03 7.40 37.63
N TYR A 16 -5.74 7.47 38.77
CA TYR A 16 -7.14 7.93 38.81
C TYR A 16 -7.36 9.29 39.50
N ALA A 17 -6.32 9.94 40.02
CA ALA A 17 -6.43 11.21 40.76
C ALA A 17 -6.96 12.40 39.93
N GLY A 18 -6.99 12.30 38.61
CA GLY A 18 -7.51 13.34 37.70
C GLY A 18 -9.03 13.32 37.47
N ARG A 19 -9.71 12.17 37.66
CA ARG A 19 -11.17 12.03 37.38
C ARG A 19 -12.07 11.75 38.58
N CYS A 20 -11.51 11.47 39.74
CA CYS A 20 -12.31 11.04 40.91
C CYS A 20 -12.85 12.16 41.80
N ARG A 21 -12.58 13.44 41.53
CA ARG A 21 -13.11 14.54 42.38
C ARG A 21 -14.63 14.78 42.23
N TRP A 22 -15.24 14.26 41.16
CA TRP A 22 -16.67 14.43 40.88
C TRP A 22 -17.58 13.25 41.34
N MET A 23 -16.98 12.12 41.73
CA MET A 23 -17.72 10.88 42.06
C MET A 23 -17.84 10.60 43.58
N PHE A 24 -17.27 11.44 44.44
CA PHE A 24 -17.26 11.19 45.90
C PHE A 24 -18.48 11.72 46.67
N GLU A 25 -19.39 12.38 45.99
CA GLU A 25 -20.55 12.98 46.70
C GLU A 25 -21.89 12.23 46.58
N ASN A 26 -21.97 11.10 45.84
CA ASN A 26 -23.23 10.35 45.73
C ASN A 26 -23.00 8.83 45.75
N ASN A 27 -23.22 8.21 46.90
CA ASN A 27 -23.59 6.79 47.19
C ASN A 27 -23.18 5.70 46.14
N LEU A 28 -21.89 5.31 46.07
CA LEU A 28 -21.42 4.20 45.23
C LEU A 28 -20.36 3.31 45.93
N GLN A 29 -20.61 2.87 47.17
CA GLN A 29 -19.71 1.92 47.86
C GLN A 29 -19.72 0.49 47.26
N VAL A 30 -20.77 0.07 46.56
CA VAL A 30 -20.91 -1.31 46.05
C VAL A 30 -20.30 -1.47 44.64
N CYS A 31 -20.32 -0.45 43.78
CA CYS A 31 -19.73 -0.50 42.44
C CYS A 31 -18.18 -0.44 42.43
N GLY A 32 -17.61 0.30 43.39
CA GLY A 32 -16.14 0.43 43.48
C GLY A 32 -15.42 -0.87 43.79
N TRP A 33 -15.99 -1.71 44.65
CA TRP A 33 -15.40 -3.01 45.01
C TRP A 33 -15.50 -4.04 43.87
N THR A 34 -16.59 -4.05 43.14
CA THR A 34 -16.77 -4.96 41.98
C THR A 34 -15.79 -4.60 40.84
N LEU A 35 -15.59 -3.30 40.58
CA LEU A 35 -14.62 -2.85 39.58
C LEU A 35 -13.16 -3.15 40.01
N LEU A 36 -12.82 -2.94 41.27
CA LEU A 36 -11.49 -3.24 41.83
C LEU A 36 -11.20 -4.76 41.82
N VAL A 37 -12.18 -5.58 42.15
CA VAL A 37 -12.05 -7.03 42.10
C VAL A 37 -11.94 -7.54 40.67
N GLN A 38 -12.73 -7.00 39.75
CA GLN A 38 -12.60 -7.31 38.31
C GLN A 38 -11.26 -6.87 37.72
N THR A 39 -10.79 -5.65 38.06
CA THR A 39 -9.50 -5.15 37.61
C THR A 39 -8.34 -5.97 38.21
N CYS A 40 -8.43 -6.37 39.48
CA CYS A 40 -7.44 -7.21 40.13
C CYS A 40 -7.48 -8.66 39.60
N PHE A 41 -8.66 -9.19 39.26
CA PHE A 41 -8.82 -10.50 38.63
C PHE A 41 -8.28 -10.52 37.21
N MET A 42 -8.57 -9.49 36.41
CA MET A 42 -8.00 -9.31 35.08
C MET A 42 -6.48 -9.11 35.11
N CYS A 43 -5.94 -8.32 36.05
CA CYS A 43 -4.50 -8.21 36.26
C CYS A 43 -3.85 -9.54 36.67
N LYS A 44 -4.51 -10.34 37.51
CA LYS A 44 -4.03 -11.68 37.87
C LYS A 44 -4.09 -12.69 36.72
N GLN A 45 -5.13 -12.65 35.90
CA GLN A 45 -5.22 -13.48 34.70
C GLN A 45 -4.20 -13.06 33.64
N ARG A 46 -4.03 -11.73 33.43
CA ARG A 46 -2.99 -11.21 32.54
C ARG A 46 -1.58 -11.60 33.00
N ARG A 47 -1.31 -11.55 34.30
CA ARG A 47 -0.01 -11.97 34.89
C ARG A 47 0.23 -13.48 34.78
N LYS A 48 -0.79 -14.33 34.99
CA LYS A 48 -0.68 -15.78 34.77
C LYS A 48 -0.46 -16.15 33.32
N ARG A 49 -1.12 -15.45 32.37
CA ARG A 49 -0.92 -15.66 30.92
C ARG A 49 0.49 -15.25 30.50
N ILE A 50 0.97 -14.08 30.97
CA ILE A 50 2.33 -13.60 30.67
C ILE A 50 3.37 -14.65 31.12
N THR A 51 3.26 -15.21 32.32
CA THR A 51 4.22 -16.21 32.83
C THR A 51 4.16 -17.55 32.07
N MET A 52 3.03 -17.91 31.46
CA MET A 52 2.91 -19.13 30.66
C MET A 52 3.68 -19.00 29.35
N TYR A 53 3.52 -17.91 28.64
CA TYR A 53 4.23 -17.66 27.38
C TYR A 53 5.72 -17.36 27.56
N GLU A 54 6.14 -16.75 28.69
CA GLU A 54 7.55 -16.49 28.98
C GLU A 54 8.41 -17.76 28.94
N ASN A 55 7.95 -18.85 29.54
CA ASN A 55 8.67 -20.14 29.53
C ASN A 55 8.71 -20.76 28.13
N GLU A 56 7.62 -20.63 27.37
CA GLU A 56 7.53 -21.17 26.02
C GLU A 56 8.42 -20.38 25.06
N ILE A 57 8.39 -19.04 25.12
CA ILE A 57 9.27 -18.15 24.38
C ILE A 57 10.74 -18.46 24.67
N GLU A 58 11.12 -18.60 25.95
CA GLU A 58 12.50 -18.93 26.33
C GLU A 58 12.93 -20.32 25.80
N ASN A 59 12.03 -21.30 25.86
CA ASN A 59 12.31 -22.64 25.31
C ASN A 59 12.48 -22.59 23.76
N ILE A 60 11.65 -21.83 23.05
CA ILE A 60 11.78 -21.65 21.59
C ILE A 60 13.08 -20.91 21.27
N ALA A 61 13.38 -19.79 21.94
CA ALA A 61 14.58 -18.99 21.70
C ALA A 61 15.89 -19.74 21.97
N SER A 62 15.87 -20.74 22.87
CA SER A 62 17.04 -21.57 23.21
C SER A 62 17.40 -22.61 22.14
N LYS A 63 16.55 -22.86 21.11
CA LYS A 63 16.83 -23.82 20.04
C LYS A 63 18.05 -23.38 19.21
N GLU A 64 18.74 -24.33 18.60
CA GLU A 64 19.95 -24.05 17.80
C GLU A 64 19.59 -23.56 16.39
N SER A 65 18.63 -24.22 15.73
CA SER A 65 18.23 -23.90 14.35
C SER A 65 17.33 -22.67 14.29
N ARG A 66 17.63 -21.77 13.36
CA ARG A 66 16.79 -20.60 13.06
C ARG A 66 15.40 -21.00 12.58
N GLU A 67 15.31 -22.06 11.77
CA GLU A 67 14.04 -22.63 11.29
C GLU A 67 13.19 -23.15 12.44
N GLU A 68 13.78 -23.91 13.41
CA GLU A 68 13.04 -24.40 14.58
C GLU A 68 12.51 -23.24 15.43
N ILE A 69 13.28 -22.15 15.56
CA ILE A 69 12.86 -20.94 16.28
C ILE A 69 11.72 -20.26 15.53
N TYR A 70 11.88 -20.02 14.23
CA TYR A 70 10.85 -19.38 13.41
C TYR A 70 9.52 -20.15 13.46
N TYR A 71 9.55 -21.46 13.18
CA TYR A 71 8.33 -22.28 13.21
C TYR A 71 7.74 -22.45 14.61
N GLY A 72 8.57 -22.42 15.65
CA GLY A 72 8.11 -22.37 17.03
C GLY A 72 7.37 -21.06 17.34
N LEU A 73 7.94 -19.92 16.95
CA LEU A 73 7.32 -18.62 17.13
C LEU A 73 6.05 -18.46 16.27
N LEU A 74 6.06 -18.96 15.03
CA LEU A 74 4.90 -18.99 14.14
C LEU A 74 3.73 -19.74 14.81
N GLN A 75 3.98 -20.95 15.34
CA GLN A 75 2.94 -21.74 15.98
C GLN A 75 2.44 -21.07 17.27
N LEU A 76 3.34 -20.62 18.14
CA LEU A 76 2.98 -19.89 19.35
C LEU A 76 2.11 -18.65 19.04
N THR A 77 2.48 -17.90 18.01
CA THR A 77 1.73 -16.72 17.59
C THR A 77 0.32 -17.09 17.10
N LYS A 78 0.19 -18.15 16.30
CA LYS A 78 -1.13 -18.69 15.89
C LYS A 78 -2.00 -19.09 17.08
N ASP A 79 -1.42 -19.81 18.06
CA ASP A 79 -2.13 -20.24 19.26
C ASP A 79 -2.62 -19.02 20.09
N MET A 80 -1.80 -17.96 20.16
CA MET A 80 -2.18 -16.70 20.81
C MET A 80 -3.32 -15.98 20.07
N MET A 81 -3.29 -15.99 18.74
CA MET A 81 -4.34 -15.39 17.89
C MET A 81 -5.67 -16.15 18.05
N GLU A 82 -5.63 -17.49 18.06
CA GLU A 82 -6.80 -18.32 18.32
C GLU A 82 -7.42 -18.04 19.69
N GLN A 83 -6.59 -17.91 20.74
CA GLN A 83 -7.07 -17.54 22.07
C GLN A 83 -7.66 -16.14 22.16
N LYS A 84 -7.16 -15.17 21.39
CA LYS A 84 -7.76 -13.82 21.27
C LYS A 84 -9.16 -13.89 20.64
N GLY A 85 -9.36 -14.82 19.71
CA GLY A 85 -10.60 -15.01 18.98
C GLY A 85 -10.86 -13.97 17.89
N LYS A 86 -11.99 -14.14 17.21
CA LYS A 86 -12.40 -13.28 16.10
C LYS A 86 -13.32 -12.16 16.56
N ILE A 87 -13.16 -10.98 15.92
CA ILE A 87 -14.06 -9.84 16.12
C ILE A 87 -15.46 -10.20 15.60
N GLN A 88 -16.46 -10.01 16.45
CA GLN A 88 -17.86 -10.28 16.12
C GLN A 88 -18.65 -8.98 16.08
N GLY A 89 -19.71 -8.95 15.27
CA GLY A 89 -20.63 -7.81 15.19
C GLY A 89 -21.87 -8.14 14.39
N LYS A 90 -22.88 -7.27 14.51
CA LYS A 90 -24.18 -7.44 13.84
C LYS A 90 -24.04 -7.21 12.32
N LYS A 91 -23.17 -6.30 11.91
CA LYS A 91 -22.86 -5.97 10.52
C LYS A 91 -21.36 -6.13 10.32
N LYS A 92 -20.95 -6.65 9.16
CA LYS A 92 -19.56 -6.92 8.79
C LYS A 92 -19.23 -6.22 7.48
N VAL A 93 -18.01 -5.68 7.37
CA VAL A 93 -17.47 -5.24 6.07
C VAL A 93 -16.75 -6.38 5.38
N TYR A 94 -17.02 -6.56 4.09
CA TYR A 94 -16.28 -7.40 3.16
C TYR A 94 -15.50 -6.48 2.23
N TYR A 95 -14.18 -6.43 2.46
CA TYR A 95 -13.26 -5.59 1.68
C TYR A 95 -12.70 -6.45 0.54
N ILE A 96 -13.25 -6.27 -0.68
CA ILE A 96 -12.87 -7.07 -1.85
C ILE A 96 -11.80 -6.33 -2.64
N SER A 97 -10.65 -6.95 -2.81
CA SER A 97 -9.50 -6.37 -3.51
C SER A 97 -8.74 -7.43 -4.30
N ALA A 98 -8.27 -7.05 -5.50
CA ALA A 98 -7.38 -7.90 -6.28
C ALA A 98 -6.02 -8.13 -5.61
N GLU A 99 -5.62 -7.24 -4.71
CA GLU A 99 -4.30 -7.25 -4.07
C GLU A 99 -4.36 -7.08 -2.56
N PHE A 100 -3.49 -7.82 -1.85
CA PHE A 100 -3.21 -7.61 -0.43
C PHE A 100 -1.71 -7.75 -0.17
N LEU A 101 -0.96 -6.66 -0.28
CA LEU A 101 0.50 -6.66 -0.05
C LEU A 101 0.80 -6.61 1.44
N ILE A 102 0.62 -7.75 2.13
CA ILE A 102 0.66 -7.84 3.59
C ILE A 102 2.08 -7.79 4.19
N GLY A 103 3.11 -8.20 3.43
CA GLY A 103 4.49 -8.31 3.94
C GLY A 103 4.68 -9.46 4.92
N LYS A 104 5.87 -9.61 5.48
CA LYS A 104 6.16 -10.58 6.54
C LYS A 104 5.30 -10.27 7.77
N LEU A 105 4.86 -11.30 8.48
CA LEU A 105 3.83 -11.18 9.52
C LEU A 105 4.33 -11.41 10.94
N LEU A 106 5.48 -12.07 11.15
CA LEU A 106 5.92 -12.45 12.48
C LEU A 106 6.06 -11.25 13.42
N SER A 107 6.91 -10.27 13.12
CA SER A 107 7.08 -9.06 13.94
C SER A 107 5.79 -8.28 14.09
N ASN A 108 5.04 -8.09 13.00
CA ASN A 108 3.77 -7.36 13.04
C ASN A 108 2.77 -8.00 14.01
N ASN A 109 2.63 -9.31 13.96
CA ASN A 109 1.72 -10.05 14.83
C ASN A 109 2.20 -10.01 16.29
N LEU A 110 3.50 -10.20 16.56
CA LEU A 110 4.06 -10.11 17.90
C LEU A 110 3.88 -8.73 18.53
N ILE A 111 4.02 -7.65 17.73
CA ILE A 111 3.75 -6.26 18.16
C ILE A 111 2.28 -6.09 18.50
N ASN A 112 1.37 -6.53 17.63
CA ASN A 112 -0.08 -6.41 17.84
C ASN A 112 -0.57 -7.23 19.04
N LEU A 113 0.07 -8.37 19.29
CA LEU A 113 -0.20 -9.21 20.48
C LEU A 113 0.47 -8.69 21.76
N GLY A 114 1.40 -7.73 21.65
CA GLY A 114 2.09 -7.09 22.76
C GLY A 114 3.18 -7.97 23.41
N VAL A 115 3.77 -8.89 22.66
CA VAL A 115 4.81 -9.84 23.15
C VAL A 115 6.15 -9.72 22.42
N TYR A 116 6.26 -8.82 21.45
CA TYR A 116 7.49 -8.66 20.66
C TYR A 116 8.74 -8.44 21.54
N ASP A 117 8.70 -7.54 22.53
CA ASP A 117 9.85 -7.25 23.38
C ASP A 117 10.28 -8.45 24.22
N GLN A 118 9.33 -9.34 24.58
CA GLN A 118 9.64 -10.57 25.31
C GLN A 118 10.38 -11.55 24.41
N VAL A 119 9.95 -11.72 23.17
CA VAL A 119 10.61 -12.59 22.18
C VAL A 119 11.99 -12.06 21.84
N ASP A 120 12.11 -10.76 21.51
CA ASP A 120 13.38 -10.12 21.17
C ASP A 120 14.41 -10.24 22.31
N ASN A 121 13.97 -9.99 23.56
CA ASN A 121 14.84 -10.16 24.74
C ASN A 121 15.26 -11.61 24.96
N ALA A 122 14.37 -12.59 24.72
CA ALA A 122 14.73 -13.99 24.83
C ALA A 122 15.75 -14.40 23.75
N LEU A 123 15.54 -13.99 22.50
CA LEU A 123 16.49 -14.24 21.42
C LEU A 123 17.88 -13.64 21.70
N LYS A 124 17.94 -12.38 22.17
CA LYS A 124 19.19 -11.70 22.52
C LYS A 124 19.97 -12.39 23.63
N LYS A 125 19.31 -12.98 24.64
CA LYS A 125 19.97 -13.79 25.68
C LYS A 125 20.70 -15.01 25.10
N HIS A 126 20.21 -15.53 23.97
CA HIS A 126 20.81 -16.66 23.26
C HIS A 126 21.68 -16.22 22.08
N GLY A 127 22.06 -14.91 21.99
CA GLY A 127 22.93 -14.36 20.97
C GLY A 127 22.31 -14.30 19.56
N LYS A 128 20.97 -14.22 19.47
CA LYS A 128 20.19 -14.21 18.23
C LYS A 128 19.39 -12.91 18.10
N SER A 129 18.94 -12.57 16.88
CA SER A 129 18.13 -11.39 16.61
C SER A 129 16.80 -11.76 15.92
N MET A 130 15.79 -10.91 16.06
CA MET A 130 14.54 -11.06 15.32
C MET A 130 14.78 -11.02 13.80
N ALA A 131 15.67 -10.14 13.32
CA ALA A 131 15.97 -10.03 11.90
C ALA A 131 16.44 -11.35 11.30
N GLU A 132 17.41 -12.05 11.96
CA GLU A 132 17.90 -13.35 11.50
C GLU A 132 16.82 -14.45 11.49
N ILE A 133 15.84 -14.37 12.39
CA ILE A 133 14.75 -15.35 12.44
C ILE A 133 13.70 -15.05 11.36
N GLU A 134 13.43 -13.78 11.10
CA GLU A 134 12.48 -13.36 10.06
C GLU A 134 12.99 -13.61 8.63
N GLU A 135 14.30 -13.82 8.42
CA GLU A 135 14.81 -14.23 7.10
C GLU A 135 14.24 -15.59 6.63
N ILE A 136 13.81 -16.45 7.56
CA ILE A 136 13.17 -17.74 7.23
C ILE A 136 11.76 -17.55 6.68
N GLU A 137 11.09 -16.41 6.99
CA GLU A 137 9.74 -16.12 6.51
C GLU A 137 9.76 -15.68 5.04
N ASN A 138 9.11 -16.43 4.17
CA ASN A 138 8.83 -15.96 2.82
C ASN A 138 7.78 -14.85 2.85
N GLU A 139 8.09 -13.70 2.25
CA GLU A 139 7.14 -12.60 2.13
C GLU A 139 5.98 -13.02 1.21
N PRO A 140 4.70 -12.97 1.68
CA PRO A 140 3.57 -13.32 0.85
C PRO A 140 3.46 -12.44 -0.40
N SER A 141 3.39 -13.06 -1.58
CA SER A 141 3.35 -12.38 -2.88
C SER A 141 1.91 -12.16 -3.37
N LEU A 142 1.09 -11.51 -2.54
CA LEU A 142 -0.36 -11.30 -2.77
C LEU A 142 -0.71 -9.92 -3.29
N GLY A 143 0.26 -9.11 -3.67
CA GLY A 143 0.02 -7.75 -4.13
C GLY A 143 1.27 -7.07 -4.68
N ASN A 144 1.07 -5.89 -5.26
CA ASN A 144 2.13 -5.04 -5.79
C ASN A 144 1.80 -3.55 -5.60
N GLY A 145 2.72 -2.79 -5.04
CA GLY A 145 2.61 -1.34 -4.94
C GLY A 145 1.53 -0.82 -3.97
N GLY A 146 0.99 0.36 -4.31
CA GLY A 146 0.15 1.17 -3.41
C GLY A 146 -1.19 0.57 -3.07
N LEU A 147 -1.91 0.03 -4.06
CA LEU A 147 -3.25 -0.54 -3.88
C LEU A 147 -3.25 -1.71 -2.89
N GLY A 148 -2.36 -2.69 -3.12
CA GLY A 148 -2.24 -3.87 -2.27
C GLY A 148 -1.75 -3.53 -0.86
N ARG A 149 -0.81 -2.58 -0.73
CA ARG A 149 -0.34 -2.17 0.60
C ARG A 149 -1.39 -1.39 1.38
N LEU A 150 -2.19 -0.56 0.69
CA LEU A 150 -3.31 0.14 1.31
C LEU A 150 -4.34 -0.86 1.86
N ALA A 151 -4.75 -1.85 1.06
CA ALA A 151 -5.66 -2.89 1.49
C ALA A 151 -5.17 -3.61 2.75
N ALA A 152 -3.86 -3.92 2.82
CA ALA A 152 -3.24 -4.50 4.01
C ALA A 152 -3.26 -3.56 5.23
N CYS A 153 -2.99 -2.24 5.04
CA CYS A 153 -3.12 -1.25 6.11
C CYS A 153 -4.55 -1.13 6.61
N PHE A 154 -5.53 -1.19 5.73
CA PHE A 154 -6.94 -1.10 6.08
C PHE A 154 -7.41 -2.33 6.86
N LEU A 155 -7.01 -3.55 6.48
CA LEU A 155 -7.33 -4.74 7.27
C LEU A 155 -6.74 -4.68 8.69
N ASP A 156 -5.49 -4.21 8.83
CA ASP A 156 -4.86 -3.98 10.13
C ASP A 156 -5.67 -3.00 10.98
N SER A 157 -6.08 -1.86 10.40
CA SER A 157 -6.87 -0.85 11.11
C SER A 157 -8.29 -1.29 11.43
N ILE A 158 -8.96 -2.03 10.55
CA ILE A 158 -10.29 -2.60 10.81
C ILE A 158 -10.22 -3.50 12.05
N ALA A 159 -9.19 -4.38 12.12
CA ALA A 159 -8.99 -5.25 13.28
C ALA A 159 -8.59 -4.45 14.54
N THR A 160 -7.69 -3.46 14.41
CA THR A 160 -7.24 -2.62 15.52
C THR A 160 -8.38 -1.82 16.17
N LEU A 161 -9.29 -1.31 15.35
CA LEU A 161 -10.48 -0.58 15.83
C LEU A 161 -11.60 -1.49 16.34
N GLY A 162 -11.40 -2.81 16.33
CA GLY A 162 -12.39 -3.80 16.78
C GLY A 162 -13.63 -3.85 15.89
N LEU A 163 -13.48 -3.53 14.61
CA LEU A 163 -14.56 -3.56 13.64
C LEU A 163 -14.64 -4.94 12.99
N PRO A 164 -15.84 -5.55 12.85
CA PRO A 164 -16.01 -6.81 12.15
C PRO A 164 -15.69 -6.65 10.66
N GLY A 165 -14.66 -7.34 10.17
CA GLY A 165 -14.24 -7.22 8.78
C GLY A 165 -13.59 -8.48 8.24
N VAL A 166 -13.70 -8.65 6.93
CA VAL A 166 -13.08 -9.74 6.16
C VAL A 166 -12.49 -9.15 4.89
N GLY A 167 -11.20 -9.42 4.65
CA GLY A 167 -10.61 -9.22 3.33
C GLY A 167 -10.97 -10.39 2.41
N VAL A 168 -11.26 -10.11 1.15
CA VAL A 168 -11.56 -11.13 0.14
C VAL A 168 -10.70 -10.88 -1.09
N GLY A 169 -9.92 -11.91 -1.51
CA GLY A 169 -9.02 -11.83 -2.65
C GLY A 169 -8.65 -13.20 -3.20
N LEU A 170 -7.60 -13.26 -4.00
CA LEU A 170 -7.07 -14.49 -4.60
C LEU A 170 -5.74 -14.90 -3.96
N ASN A 171 -5.49 -16.21 -3.91
CA ASN A 171 -4.25 -16.80 -3.44
C ASN A 171 -3.28 -16.99 -4.61
N TYR A 172 -2.55 -15.94 -4.98
CA TYR A 172 -1.56 -16.03 -6.07
C TYR A 172 -0.35 -16.85 -5.61
N HIS A 173 0.01 -17.90 -6.35
CA HIS A 173 1.13 -18.78 -6.03
C HIS A 173 2.49 -18.12 -6.28
N LEU A 174 2.61 -17.37 -7.37
CA LEU A 174 3.87 -16.87 -7.92
C LEU A 174 3.95 -15.34 -7.92
N GLY A 175 2.98 -14.67 -7.28
CA GLY A 175 2.90 -13.22 -7.12
C GLY A 175 2.80 -12.47 -8.44
N LEU A 176 3.30 -11.21 -8.46
CA LEU A 176 3.50 -10.48 -9.70
C LEU A 176 4.65 -11.10 -10.49
N PHE A 177 5.85 -11.06 -9.96
CA PHE A 177 7.09 -11.73 -10.34
C PHE A 177 8.20 -11.34 -9.36
N LYS A 178 9.26 -12.12 -9.29
CA LYS A 178 10.55 -11.73 -8.74
C LYS A 178 11.32 -10.97 -9.81
N GLN A 179 11.83 -9.78 -9.47
CA GLN A 179 12.66 -8.99 -10.37
C GLN A 179 14.13 -9.35 -10.14
N GLU A 180 14.84 -9.62 -11.22
CA GLU A 180 16.28 -9.79 -11.27
C GLU A 180 16.85 -8.83 -12.32
N PHE A 181 18.13 -8.45 -12.17
CA PHE A 181 18.82 -7.63 -13.18
C PHE A 181 19.88 -8.46 -13.90
N GLU A 182 19.80 -8.49 -15.22
CA GLU A 182 20.75 -9.20 -16.08
C GLU A 182 21.10 -8.29 -17.28
N ASN A 183 22.39 -8.00 -17.48
CA ASN A 183 22.88 -7.11 -18.54
C ASN A 183 22.20 -5.72 -18.54
N ASN A 184 22.01 -5.14 -17.37
CA ASN A 184 21.31 -3.87 -17.16
C ASN A 184 19.84 -3.87 -17.63
N LEU A 185 19.20 -5.03 -17.69
CA LEU A 185 17.78 -5.18 -18.02
C LEU A 185 17.04 -5.86 -16.88
N GLN A 186 15.75 -5.53 -16.72
CA GLN A 186 14.85 -6.25 -15.86
C GLN A 186 14.56 -7.63 -16.45
N LYS A 187 14.64 -8.64 -15.60
CA LYS A 187 14.23 -10.03 -15.88
C LYS A 187 13.19 -10.43 -14.84
N GLU A 188 12.13 -11.06 -15.31
CA GLU A 188 11.03 -11.52 -14.47
C GLU A 188 11.10 -13.03 -14.30
N THR A 189 11.04 -13.49 -13.05
CA THR A 189 10.96 -14.90 -12.67
C THR A 189 9.82 -15.13 -11.68
N PRO A 190 9.32 -16.38 -11.52
CA PRO A 190 8.31 -16.69 -10.51
C PRO A 190 8.76 -16.30 -9.10
N ASN A 191 7.82 -15.83 -8.26
CA ASN A 191 8.06 -15.48 -6.87
C ASN A 191 7.26 -16.37 -5.91
N PRO A 192 7.60 -17.67 -5.77
CA PRO A 192 6.89 -18.60 -4.91
C PRO A 192 7.09 -18.23 -3.45
N TRP A 193 6.02 -18.33 -2.66
CA TRP A 193 6.05 -17.98 -1.23
C TRP A 193 5.34 -19.00 -0.35
N ILE A 194 4.49 -19.85 -0.92
CA ILE A 194 3.67 -20.82 -0.20
C ILE A 194 4.55 -21.97 0.28
N THR A 195 4.48 -22.27 1.57
CA THR A 195 5.19 -23.39 2.20
C THR A 195 4.22 -24.19 3.07
N ASP A 196 4.57 -25.46 3.36
CA ASP A 196 3.74 -26.35 4.19
C ASP A 196 3.43 -25.77 5.57
N LYS A 197 4.36 -25.00 6.13
CA LYS A 197 4.21 -24.33 7.44
C LYS A 197 4.31 -22.81 7.23
N SER A 198 3.16 -22.17 7.09
CA SER A 198 3.08 -20.72 6.88
C SER A 198 1.89 -20.13 7.66
N TRP A 199 1.66 -18.82 7.51
CA TRP A 199 0.46 -18.15 8.04
C TRP A 199 -0.81 -18.60 7.33
N LEU A 200 -0.70 -19.10 6.10
CA LEU A 200 -1.80 -19.55 5.27
C LEU A 200 -2.41 -20.84 5.84
N ARG A 201 -3.74 -20.90 5.92
CA ARG A 201 -4.49 -22.06 6.41
C ARG A 201 -5.56 -22.43 5.40
N ARG A 202 -5.48 -23.63 4.83
CA ARG A 202 -6.54 -24.20 4.00
C ARG A 202 -7.79 -24.49 4.84
N THR A 203 -8.97 -24.23 4.28
CA THR A 203 -10.29 -24.53 4.87
C THR A 203 -11.03 -25.59 4.05
N ASP A 204 -12.17 -26.05 4.57
CA ASP A 204 -13.06 -26.97 3.86
C ASP A 204 -14.08 -26.22 2.97
N VAL A 205 -13.98 -24.89 2.87
CA VAL A 205 -14.88 -24.07 2.03
C VAL A 205 -14.43 -24.15 0.59
N SER A 206 -15.35 -24.50 -0.29
CA SER A 206 -15.17 -24.64 -1.74
C SER A 206 -16.45 -24.22 -2.46
N TYR A 207 -16.30 -23.50 -3.55
CA TYR A 207 -17.43 -23.04 -4.37
C TYR A 207 -17.20 -23.40 -5.84
N PRO A 208 -18.27 -23.80 -6.57
CA PRO A 208 -18.22 -23.88 -8.02
C PRO A 208 -18.30 -22.48 -8.61
N VAL A 209 -17.48 -22.23 -9.64
CA VAL A 209 -17.52 -20.99 -10.43
C VAL A 209 -17.66 -21.35 -11.90
N LEU A 210 -18.68 -20.78 -12.56
CA LEU A 210 -18.95 -21.00 -13.98
C LEU A 210 -18.21 -19.96 -14.83
N LEU A 211 -17.25 -20.42 -15.63
CA LEU A 211 -16.37 -19.61 -16.46
C LEU A 211 -16.43 -20.03 -17.91
N GLY A 212 -17.00 -19.20 -18.79
CA GLY A 212 -17.02 -19.45 -20.24
C GLY A 212 -17.57 -20.83 -20.65
N GLY A 213 -18.52 -21.36 -19.89
CA GLY A 213 -19.07 -22.68 -20.11
C GLY A 213 -18.35 -23.83 -19.38
N ASN A 214 -17.24 -23.57 -18.71
CA ASN A 214 -16.55 -24.51 -17.81
C ASN A 214 -16.89 -24.20 -16.34
N THR A 215 -17.07 -25.27 -15.54
CA THR A 215 -17.16 -25.11 -14.09
C THR A 215 -15.83 -25.48 -13.45
N VAL A 216 -15.23 -24.56 -12.69
CA VAL A 216 -14.05 -24.81 -11.88
C VAL A 216 -14.42 -24.81 -10.40
N GLN A 217 -13.64 -25.52 -9.57
CA GLN A 217 -13.79 -25.51 -8.14
C GLN A 217 -12.76 -24.58 -7.50
N SER A 218 -13.21 -23.76 -6.56
CA SER A 218 -12.30 -23.02 -5.70
C SER A 218 -12.03 -23.78 -4.40
N VAL A 219 -10.94 -23.43 -3.74
CA VAL A 219 -10.66 -23.73 -2.33
C VAL A 219 -10.36 -22.43 -1.61
N MET A 220 -10.81 -22.30 -0.37
CA MET A 220 -10.57 -21.10 0.40
C MET A 220 -9.42 -21.30 1.39
N TYR A 221 -8.52 -20.34 1.41
CA TYR A 221 -7.48 -20.20 2.42
C TYR A 221 -7.74 -18.98 3.30
N GLU A 222 -7.18 -18.99 4.50
CA GLU A 222 -7.30 -17.91 5.47
C GLU A 222 -5.94 -17.51 6.02
N ILE A 223 -5.76 -16.20 6.22
CA ILE A 223 -4.69 -15.60 7.02
C ILE A 223 -5.34 -14.74 8.09
N ASP A 224 -4.97 -14.95 9.34
CA ASP A 224 -5.48 -14.16 10.44
C ASP A 224 -4.84 -12.77 10.46
N VAL A 225 -5.65 -11.74 10.67
CA VAL A 225 -5.24 -10.34 10.73
C VAL A 225 -5.40 -9.87 12.18
N THR A 226 -4.27 -9.67 12.86
CA THR A 226 -4.25 -9.26 14.27
C THR A 226 -4.63 -7.78 14.43
N GLY A 227 -5.49 -7.48 15.37
CA GLY A 227 -5.70 -6.10 15.84
C GLY A 227 -4.68 -5.73 16.92
N TYR A 228 -4.20 -4.48 16.92
CA TYR A 228 -3.29 -3.97 17.96
C TYR A 228 -4.01 -3.94 19.31
N ASP A 229 -3.54 -4.79 20.24
CA ASP A 229 -4.17 -5.00 21.56
C ASP A 229 -5.67 -5.40 21.46
N ASN A 230 -6.08 -6.02 20.34
CA ASN A 230 -7.46 -6.40 20.05
C ASN A 230 -7.55 -7.85 19.53
N GLN A 231 -8.77 -8.31 19.20
CA GLN A 231 -9.06 -9.58 18.55
C GLN A 231 -8.64 -9.56 17.08
N CYS A 232 -8.80 -10.67 16.39
CA CYS A 232 -8.40 -10.85 15.00
C CYS A 232 -9.60 -10.76 14.03
N ASN A 233 -9.35 -10.26 12.85
CA ASN A 233 -10.14 -10.45 11.64
C ASN A 233 -9.50 -11.54 10.76
N THR A 234 -9.98 -11.69 9.53
CA THR A 234 -9.46 -12.72 8.60
C THR A 234 -9.36 -12.15 7.19
N LEU A 235 -8.25 -12.46 6.52
CA LEU A 235 -8.11 -12.34 5.07
C LEU A 235 -8.45 -13.71 4.47
N LYS A 236 -9.47 -13.76 3.62
CA LYS A 236 -9.93 -14.96 2.91
C LYS A 236 -9.48 -14.90 1.46
N LEU A 237 -8.73 -15.90 1.06
CA LEU A 237 -8.10 -15.99 -0.24
C LEU A 237 -8.62 -17.22 -0.98
N PHE A 238 -9.18 -16.99 -2.15
CA PHE A 238 -9.65 -18.08 -2.99
C PHE A 238 -8.58 -18.53 -3.95
N ASP A 239 -8.45 -19.82 -4.10
CA ASP A 239 -7.52 -20.50 -4.97
C ASP A 239 -8.26 -21.44 -5.92
N LEU A 240 -7.66 -21.74 -7.05
CA LEU A 240 -8.16 -22.76 -7.96
C LEU A 240 -7.75 -24.14 -7.43
N ASP A 241 -8.69 -25.06 -7.21
CA ASP A 241 -8.41 -26.41 -6.69
C ASP A 241 -7.46 -27.21 -7.59
N THR A 242 -7.45 -26.92 -8.87
CA THR A 242 -6.64 -27.59 -9.89
C THR A 242 -5.45 -26.75 -10.39
N VAL A 243 -5.03 -25.73 -9.63
CA VAL A 243 -3.86 -24.90 -9.98
C VAL A 243 -2.62 -25.76 -10.19
N ASP A 244 -1.82 -25.44 -11.20
CA ASP A 244 -0.66 -26.25 -11.58
C ASP A 244 0.52 -25.34 -11.94
N GLU A 245 1.46 -25.19 -11.01
CA GLU A 245 2.67 -24.37 -11.21
C GLU A 245 3.60 -24.95 -12.29
N SER A 246 3.49 -26.26 -12.58
CA SER A 246 4.36 -26.92 -13.56
C SER A 246 4.14 -26.50 -15.01
N ILE A 247 3.03 -25.79 -15.30
CA ILE A 247 2.77 -25.22 -16.63
C ILE A 247 3.55 -23.94 -16.92
N VAL A 248 4.19 -23.34 -15.90
CA VAL A 248 5.03 -22.15 -16.06
C VAL A 248 6.40 -22.58 -16.62
N GLN A 249 6.86 -21.87 -17.64
CA GLN A 249 8.16 -22.16 -18.25
C GLN A 249 9.29 -21.84 -17.26
N GLU A 250 10.30 -22.68 -17.23
CA GLU A 250 11.44 -22.56 -16.32
C GLU A 250 12.15 -21.20 -16.49
N ASN A 251 12.47 -20.54 -15.36
CA ASN A 251 13.12 -19.21 -15.32
C ASN A 251 12.38 -18.11 -16.09
N SER A 252 11.07 -18.16 -16.13
CA SER A 252 10.23 -17.27 -16.91
C SER A 252 8.86 -17.11 -16.22
N ILE A 253 8.12 -16.08 -16.60
CA ILE A 253 6.71 -15.90 -16.21
C ILE A 253 5.71 -16.34 -17.31
N TYR A 254 6.20 -16.98 -18.35
CA TYR A 254 5.35 -17.43 -19.47
C TYR A 254 4.67 -18.77 -19.18
N PHE A 255 3.39 -18.84 -19.52
CA PHE A 255 2.56 -20.04 -19.41
C PHE A 255 1.41 -20.00 -20.42
N ASP A 256 0.70 -21.11 -20.59
CA ASP A 256 -0.50 -21.19 -21.43
C ASP A 256 -1.65 -20.42 -20.78
N LYS A 257 -1.96 -19.21 -21.30
CA LYS A 257 -3.02 -18.32 -20.82
C LYS A 257 -4.44 -18.87 -21.06
N GLU A 258 -4.62 -19.82 -21.98
CA GLU A 258 -5.93 -20.40 -22.30
C GLU A 258 -6.37 -21.47 -21.30
N ASN A 259 -5.44 -22.09 -20.60
CA ASN A 259 -5.71 -23.18 -19.67
C ASN A 259 -6.22 -22.68 -18.31
N ILE A 260 -7.41 -22.04 -18.33
CA ILE A 260 -8.01 -21.44 -17.12
C ILE A 260 -8.30 -22.44 -16.00
N THR A 261 -8.34 -23.74 -16.28
CA THR A 261 -8.51 -24.78 -15.27
C THR A 261 -7.23 -25.03 -14.46
N LYS A 262 -6.11 -24.40 -14.81
CA LYS A 262 -4.81 -24.58 -14.15
C LYS A 262 -4.11 -23.26 -13.80
N ASN A 263 -4.50 -22.11 -14.37
CA ASN A 263 -3.68 -20.91 -14.33
C ASN A 263 -4.26 -19.72 -13.55
N LEU A 264 -5.54 -19.75 -13.13
CA LEU A 264 -6.25 -18.57 -12.60
C LEU A 264 -5.58 -17.92 -11.39
N THR A 265 -4.87 -18.69 -10.58
CA THR A 265 -4.24 -18.20 -9.35
C THR A 265 -2.71 -18.33 -9.37
N LEU A 266 -2.10 -18.48 -10.56
CA LEU A 266 -0.64 -18.51 -10.67
C LEU A 266 -0.03 -17.12 -10.42
N PHE A 267 -0.38 -16.13 -11.24
CA PHE A 267 0.20 -14.79 -11.19
C PHE A 267 -0.85 -13.70 -10.95
N LEU A 268 -0.46 -12.71 -10.17
CA LEU A 268 -1.13 -11.41 -10.10
C LEU A 268 -0.79 -10.62 -11.37
N TYR A 269 -1.78 -10.07 -12.06
CA TYR A 269 -1.61 -9.28 -13.27
C TYR A 269 -0.75 -9.98 -14.34
N PRO A 270 -1.20 -11.13 -14.86
CA PRO A 270 -0.53 -11.76 -15.99
C PRO A 270 -0.47 -10.79 -17.16
N ASP A 271 0.54 -10.98 -18.05
CA ASP A 271 0.69 -10.16 -19.25
C ASP A 271 -0.60 -10.13 -20.07
N ASP A 272 -1.17 -8.93 -20.24
CA ASP A 272 -2.43 -8.64 -20.91
C ASP A 272 -2.24 -7.85 -22.22
N SER A 273 -1.03 -7.88 -22.78
CA SER A 273 -0.70 -7.27 -24.08
C SER A 273 -1.42 -7.96 -25.24
N ASP A 274 -1.87 -9.20 -25.05
CA ASP A 274 -2.59 -9.98 -26.03
C ASP A 274 -4.05 -10.28 -25.61
N TYR A 275 -4.83 -10.76 -26.56
CA TYR A 275 -6.24 -11.11 -26.34
C TYR A 275 -6.44 -12.14 -25.21
N GLN A 276 -5.59 -13.16 -25.12
CA GLN A 276 -5.73 -14.22 -24.13
C GLN A 276 -5.41 -13.71 -22.72
N GLY A 277 -4.41 -12.84 -22.58
CA GLY A 277 -4.09 -12.18 -21.32
C GLY A 277 -5.22 -11.26 -20.83
N GLN A 278 -5.86 -10.52 -21.74
CA GLN A 278 -7.02 -9.68 -21.41
C GLN A 278 -8.21 -10.55 -20.93
N LEU A 279 -8.48 -11.67 -21.60
CA LEU A 279 -9.50 -12.60 -21.12
C LEU A 279 -9.13 -13.19 -19.76
N LEU A 280 -7.88 -13.57 -19.56
CA LEU A 280 -7.42 -14.14 -18.27
C LEU A 280 -7.61 -13.16 -17.11
N ARG A 281 -7.39 -11.87 -17.31
CA ARG A 281 -7.71 -10.84 -16.31
C ARG A 281 -9.18 -10.83 -15.93
N ILE A 282 -10.07 -10.90 -16.91
CA ILE A 282 -11.52 -10.94 -16.63
C ILE A 282 -11.88 -12.25 -15.90
N TYR A 283 -11.30 -13.40 -16.29
CA TYR A 283 -11.48 -14.67 -15.60
C TYR A 283 -11.05 -14.58 -14.12
N GLN A 284 -9.89 -13.99 -13.83
CA GLN A 284 -9.41 -13.79 -12.45
C GLN A 284 -10.35 -12.91 -11.64
N GLN A 285 -10.76 -11.76 -12.20
CA GLN A 285 -11.67 -10.82 -11.52
C GLN A 285 -13.00 -11.50 -11.20
N TYR A 286 -13.58 -12.22 -12.16
CA TYR A 286 -14.83 -12.91 -11.92
C TYR A 286 -14.69 -14.08 -10.95
N PHE A 287 -13.62 -14.87 -11.05
CA PHE A 287 -13.34 -15.93 -10.08
C PHE A 287 -13.27 -15.38 -8.64
N MET A 288 -12.62 -14.24 -8.43
CA MET A 288 -12.58 -13.58 -7.15
C MET A 288 -13.98 -13.17 -6.65
N VAL A 289 -14.74 -12.46 -7.47
CA VAL A 289 -16.02 -11.88 -7.03
C VAL A 289 -17.13 -12.90 -6.90
N SER A 290 -17.16 -13.95 -7.74
CA SER A 290 -18.13 -15.04 -7.63
C SER A 290 -17.93 -15.81 -6.32
N ASN A 291 -16.69 -16.11 -5.96
CA ASN A 291 -16.37 -16.72 -4.66
C ASN A 291 -16.75 -15.79 -3.50
N GLY A 292 -16.44 -14.48 -3.60
CA GLY A 292 -16.81 -13.49 -2.61
C GLY A 292 -18.33 -13.36 -2.42
N ALA A 293 -19.10 -13.31 -3.50
CA ALA A 293 -20.55 -13.23 -3.48
C ALA A 293 -21.17 -14.48 -2.82
N GLN A 294 -20.73 -15.67 -3.22
CA GLN A 294 -21.19 -16.94 -2.64
C GLN A 294 -20.87 -17.01 -1.14
N LEU A 295 -19.65 -16.64 -0.74
CA LEU A 295 -19.24 -16.57 0.65
C LEU A 295 -20.15 -15.66 1.48
N ILE A 296 -20.41 -14.44 1.01
CA ILE A 296 -21.22 -13.45 1.71
C ILE A 296 -22.65 -13.97 1.90
N LEU A 297 -23.30 -14.44 0.83
CA LEU A 297 -24.66 -14.94 0.89
C LEU A 297 -24.77 -16.21 1.75
N GLN A 298 -23.77 -17.10 1.68
CA GLN A 298 -23.75 -18.31 2.51
C GLN A 298 -23.57 -17.97 4.00
N GLU A 299 -22.66 -17.05 4.35
CA GLU A 299 -22.53 -16.57 5.73
C GLU A 299 -23.81 -15.93 6.26
N MET A 300 -24.51 -15.15 5.43
CA MET A 300 -25.80 -14.56 5.80
C MET A 300 -26.86 -15.63 6.09
N LYS A 301 -27.01 -16.63 5.21
CA LYS A 301 -27.94 -17.74 5.38
C LYS A 301 -27.60 -18.60 6.61
N ALA A 302 -26.32 -18.91 6.81
CA ALA A 302 -25.86 -19.67 7.97
C ALA A 302 -26.16 -18.98 9.31
N ASN A 303 -26.16 -17.64 9.31
CA ASN A 303 -26.54 -16.82 10.48
C ASN A 303 -28.06 -16.58 10.59
N GLY A 304 -28.88 -17.12 9.70
CA GLY A 304 -30.34 -16.97 9.69
C GLY A 304 -30.81 -15.55 9.31
N HIS A 305 -30.01 -14.78 8.59
CA HIS A 305 -30.37 -13.44 8.14
C HIS A 305 -31.24 -13.47 6.89
N ASP A 306 -32.21 -12.55 6.83
CA ASP A 306 -33.04 -12.29 5.67
C ASP A 306 -32.23 -11.59 4.58
N LEU A 307 -32.04 -12.21 3.42
CA LEU A 307 -31.28 -11.66 2.31
C LEU A 307 -31.91 -10.38 1.75
N HIS A 308 -33.21 -10.12 1.92
CA HIS A 308 -33.83 -8.83 1.57
C HIS A 308 -33.31 -7.67 2.43
N LYS A 309 -32.61 -7.98 3.52
CA LYS A 309 -31.97 -7.02 4.45
C LYS A 309 -30.46 -7.19 4.49
N LEU A 310 -29.83 -7.67 3.40
CA LEU A 310 -28.39 -7.90 3.31
C LEU A 310 -27.60 -6.67 3.77
N TYR A 311 -28.02 -5.48 3.37
CA TYR A 311 -27.38 -4.19 3.75
C TYR A 311 -27.41 -3.89 5.27
N ASP A 312 -28.23 -4.55 6.06
CA ASP A 312 -28.23 -4.43 7.53
C ASP A 312 -27.12 -5.27 8.19
N HIS A 313 -26.60 -6.28 7.47
CA HIS A 313 -25.66 -7.27 7.97
C HIS A 313 -24.32 -7.28 7.24
N ALA A 314 -24.27 -6.75 6.02
CA ALA A 314 -23.07 -6.66 5.20
C ALA A 314 -22.89 -5.25 4.62
N ALA A 315 -21.63 -4.82 4.54
CA ALA A 315 -21.18 -3.75 3.68
C ALA A 315 -20.11 -4.34 2.77
N ILE A 316 -20.20 -4.14 1.47
CA ILE A 316 -19.21 -4.61 0.50
C ILE A 316 -18.45 -3.39 0.01
N GLN A 317 -17.13 -3.35 0.30
CA GLN A 317 -16.26 -2.29 -0.21
C GLN A 317 -15.52 -2.80 -1.44
N ILE A 318 -15.84 -2.22 -2.58
CA ILE A 318 -15.21 -2.48 -3.89
C ILE A 318 -13.94 -1.63 -3.97
N ASN A 319 -12.79 -2.29 -3.94
CA ASN A 319 -11.48 -1.62 -3.96
C ASN A 319 -10.95 -1.52 -5.39
N ASP A 320 -11.08 -0.33 -5.99
CA ASP A 320 -10.95 -0.06 -7.42
C ASP A 320 -11.99 -0.82 -8.27
N THR A 321 -11.82 -0.86 -9.59
CA THR A 321 -12.78 -1.49 -10.52
C THR A 321 -12.61 -3.01 -10.67
N HIS A 322 -11.53 -3.58 -10.17
CA HIS A 322 -11.26 -5.02 -10.29
C HIS A 322 -12.39 -5.91 -9.74
N PRO A 323 -13.04 -5.57 -8.59
CA PRO A 323 -14.17 -6.35 -8.06
C PRO A 323 -15.54 -5.91 -8.55
N THR A 324 -15.69 -5.00 -9.50
CA THR A 324 -16.99 -4.45 -9.94
C THR A 324 -18.03 -5.53 -10.26
N MET A 325 -17.61 -6.64 -10.87
CA MET A 325 -18.52 -7.72 -11.23
C MET A 325 -19.23 -8.37 -10.06
N VAL A 326 -18.89 -8.04 -8.80
CA VAL A 326 -19.64 -8.49 -7.62
C VAL A 326 -21.08 -7.97 -7.64
N ILE A 327 -21.32 -6.79 -8.21
CA ILE A 327 -22.67 -6.20 -8.33
C ILE A 327 -23.56 -7.08 -9.23
N PRO A 328 -23.25 -7.30 -10.52
CA PRO A 328 -24.08 -8.15 -11.36
C PRO A 328 -24.09 -9.62 -10.90
N GLU A 329 -23.02 -10.14 -10.28
CA GLU A 329 -22.99 -11.52 -9.77
C GLU A 329 -23.94 -11.70 -8.58
N LEU A 330 -23.97 -10.78 -7.62
CA LEU A 330 -24.96 -10.83 -6.52
C LEU A 330 -26.39 -10.75 -7.07
N ILE A 331 -26.66 -9.86 -8.03
CA ILE A 331 -27.98 -9.76 -8.67
C ILE A 331 -28.35 -11.08 -9.32
N ARG A 332 -27.42 -11.72 -10.06
CA ARG A 332 -27.62 -13.02 -10.68
C ARG A 332 -27.99 -14.09 -9.64
N ILE A 333 -27.18 -14.26 -8.60
CA ILE A 333 -27.44 -15.29 -7.57
C ILE A 333 -28.77 -15.02 -6.87
N LEU A 334 -29.08 -13.77 -6.50
CA LEU A 334 -30.35 -13.44 -5.83
C LEU A 334 -31.56 -13.72 -6.72
N THR A 335 -31.45 -13.45 -8.03
CA THR A 335 -32.59 -13.68 -8.96
C THR A 335 -32.73 -15.14 -9.41
N GLU A 336 -31.62 -15.82 -9.69
CA GLU A 336 -31.64 -17.19 -10.23
C GLU A 336 -31.78 -18.24 -9.14
N ASP A 337 -31.09 -18.06 -7.99
CA ASP A 337 -30.97 -19.09 -6.96
C ASP A 337 -31.84 -18.81 -5.72
N GLU A 338 -32.11 -17.53 -5.40
CA GLU A 338 -32.79 -17.13 -4.17
C GLU A 338 -34.22 -16.58 -4.40
N GLY A 339 -34.68 -16.55 -5.66
CA GLY A 339 -36.05 -16.24 -6.03
C GLY A 339 -36.46 -14.76 -5.94
N PHE A 340 -35.47 -13.84 -5.91
CA PHE A 340 -35.75 -12.40 -5.95
C PHE A 340 -36.25 -11.97 -7.33
N THR A 341 -37.08 -10.96 -7.36
CA THR A 341 -37.29 -10.21 -8.60
C THR A 341 -36.05 -9.36 -8.91
N MET A 342 -35.90 -8.98 -10.17
CA MET A 342 -34.80 -8.11 -10.59
C MET A 342 -34.77 -6.79 -9.81
N ASP A 343 -35.92 -6.20 -9.53
CA ASP A 343 -36.07 -4.94 -8.81
C ASP A 343 -35.63 -5.07 -7.34
N GLU A 344 -36.00 -6.15 -6.66
CA GLU A 344 -35.59 -6.45 -5.28
C GLU A 344 -34.10 -6.70 -5.19
N ALA A 345 -33.55 -7.48 -6.11
CA ALA A 345 -32.11 -7.78 -6.14
C ALA A 345 -31.27 -6.50 -6.36
N ILE A 346 -31.68 -5.65 -7.31
CA ILE A 346 -31.00 -4.36 -7.56
C ILE A 346 -31.07 -3.45 -6.34
N ASP A 347 -32.23 -3.33 -5.68
CA ASP A 347 -32.36 -2.49 -4.46
C ASP A 347 -31.43 -2.97 -3.35
N VAL A 348 -31.45 -4.25 -3.05
CA VAL A 348 -30.60 -4.85 -2.01
C VAL A 348 -29.12 -4.67 -2.29
N VAL A 349 -28.66 -4.98 -3.51
CA VAL A 349 -27.26 -4.90 -3.89
C VAL A 349 -26.78 -3.44 -3.91
N SER A 350 -27.60 -2.53 -4.45
CA SER A 350 -27.26 -1.09 -4.50
C SER A 350 -27.11 -0.45 -3.12
N ARG A 351 -27.77 -1.01 -2.09
CA ARG A 351 -27.65 -0.55 -0.70
C ARG A 351 -26.55 -1.27 0.08
N THR A 352 -25.91 -2.27 -0.52
CA THR A 352 -24.87 -3.09 0.12
C THR A 352 -23.47 -2.73 -0.37
N CYS A 353 -23.30 -2.31 -1.63
CA CYS A 353 -22.02 -2.07 -2.27
C CYS A 353 -21.62 -0.59 -2.22
N ALA A 354 -20.36 -0.35 -1.89
CA ALA A 354 -19.70 0.96 -1.94
C ALA A 354 -18.40 0.84 -2.73
N TYR A 355 -18.05 1.88 -3.47
CA TYR A 355 -16.91 1.91 -4.39
C TYR A 355 -15.86 2.93 -3.99
N THR A 356 -14.60 2.53 -3.97
CA THR A 356 -13.43 3.42 -3.86
C THR A 356 -12.73 3.51 -5.20
N ASN A 357 -12.63 4.71 -5.76
CA ASN A 357 -11.83 4.98 -6.94
C ASN A 357 -10.38 5.28 -6.53
N HIS A 358 -9.40 4.63 -7.17
CA HIS A 358 -7.98 4.83 -6.92
C HIS A 358 -7.23 5.45 -8.11
N THR A 359 -7.93 5.85 -9.14
CA THR A 359 -7.31 6.30 -10.40
C THR A 359 -7.86 7.63 -10.87
N ILE A 360 -6.99 8.48 -11.44
CA ILE A 360 -7.39 9.71 -12.13
C ILE A 360 -7.31 9.52 -13.65
N LEU A 361 -6.39 8.65 -14.10
CA LEU A 361 -6.16 8.43 -15.54
C LEU A 361 -7.41 7.81 -16.18
N ALA A 362 -8.07 8.55 -17.07
CA ALA A 362 -9.28 8.10 -17.77
C ALA A 362 -9.07 6.78 -18.54
N GLU A 363 -7.88 6.59 -19.12
CA GLU A 363 -7.49 5.37 -19.81
C GLU A 363 -7.31 4.16 -18.86
N ALA A 364 -7.07 4.39 -17.56
CA ALA A 364 -6.92 3.35 -16.56
C ALA A 364 -8.26 2.94 -15.91
N LEU A 365 -9.37 3.65 -16.19
CA LEU A 365 -10.71 3.18 -15.85
C LEU A 365 -11.07 2.00 -16.75
N GLU A 366 -11.20 0.81 -16.17
CA GLU A 366 -11.39 -0.42 -16.92
C GLU A 366 -12.66 -0.41 -17.79
N LYS A 367 -12.47 -0.74 -19.06
CA LYS A 367 -13.52 -0.86 -20.07
C LYS A 367 -13.31 -2.18 -20.82
N TRP A 368 -14.24 -3.09 -20.69
CA TRP A 368 -14.12 -4.38 -21.36
C TRP A 368 -15.06 -4.48 -22.57
N PRO A 369 -14.57 -4.94 -23.75
CA PRO A 369 -15.43 -5.24 -24.85
C PRO A 369 -16.51 -6.24 -24.43
N LEU A 370 -17.78 -5.95 -24.74
CA LEU A 370 -18.91 -6.80 -24.36
C LEU A 370 -18.72 -8.26 -24.81
N LYS A 371 -18.16 -8.46 -26.00
CA LYS A 371 -17.81 -9.79 -26.56
C LYS A 371 -16.81 -10.58 -25.68
N TYR A 372 -15.96 -9.90 -24.86
CA TYR A 372 -15.08 -10.60 -23.93
C TYR A 372 -15.88 -11.11 -22.75
N LEU A 373 -16.80 -10.30 -22.23
CA LEU A 373 -17.70 -10.71 -21.17
C LEU A 373 -18.66 -11.83 -21.63
N GLU A 374 -19.15 -11.76 -22.87
CA GLU A 374 -19.95 -12.84 -23.47
C GLU A 374 -19.18 -14.18 -23.54
N LYS A 375 -17.85 -14.13 -23.71
CA LYS A 375 -17.00 -15.33 -23.71
C LYS A 375 -16.67 -15.81 -22.29
N VAL A 376 -16.33 -14.90 -21.38
CA VAL A 376 -15.80 -15.24 -20.05
C VAL A 376 -16.92 -15.47 -19.04
N VAL A 377 -17.95 -14.59 -19.03
CA VAL A 377 -19.02 -14.54 -18.04
C VAL A 377 -20.39 -14.40 -18.70
N PRO A 378 -20.77 -15.32 -19.60
CA PRO A 378 -22.01 -15.21 -20.39
C PRO A 378 -23.25 -15.05 -19.51
N ALA A 379 -23.25 -15.60 -18.28
CA ALA A 379 -24.36 -15.51 -17.35
C ALA A 379 -24.57 -14.07 -16.81
N LEU A 380 -23.53 -13.23 -16.74
CA LEU A 380 -23.63 -11.84 -16.29
C LEU A 380 -24.11 -10.88 -17.38
N VAL A 381 -23.90 -11.21 -18.65
CA VAL A 381 -24.21 -10.30 -19.76
C VAL A 381 -25.68 -9.87 -19.81
N PRO A 382 -26.68 -10.76 -19.61
CA PRO A 382 -28.09 -10.35 -19.53
C PRO A 382 -28.35 -9.37 -18.39
N ILE A 383 -27.70 -9.54 -17.23
CA ILE A 383 -27.82 -8.65 -16.09
C ILE A 383 -27.23 -7.28 -16.44
N ILE A 384 -25.98 -7.25 -16.95
CA ILE A 384 -25.30 -5.99 -17.34
C ILE A 384 -26.15 -5.22 -18.38
N LYS A 385 -26.70 -5.90 -19.39
CA LYS A 385 -27.59 -5.30 -20.40
C LYS A 385 -28.88 -4.75 -19.79
N GLU A 386 -29.46 -5.42 -18.79
CA GLU A 386 -30.65 -4.92 -18.08
C GLU A 386 -30.30 -3.68 -17.21
N LEU A 387 -29.14 -3.70 -16.53
CA LEU A 387 -28.66 -2.56 -15.76
C LEU A 387 -28.44 -1.33 -16.68
N ASP A 388 -27.78 -1.52 -17.81
CA ASP A 388 -27.56 -0.46 -18.81
C ASP A 388 -28.87 0.07 -19.38
N LYS A 389 -29.79 -0.79 -19.77
CA LYS A 389 -31.12 -0.39 -20.26
C LYS A 389 -31.90 0.48 -19.26
N ARG A 390 -31.78 0.20 -17.96
CA ARG A 390 -32.40 1.02 -16.89
C ARG A 390 -31.74 2.38 -16.80
N VAL A 391 -30.41 2.46 -16.92
CA VAL A 391 -29.67 3.72 -16.98
C VAL A 391 -30.08 4.53 -18.20
N ALA A 392 -30.08 3.94 -19.41
CA ALA A 392 -30.44 4.61 -20.66
C ALA A 392 -31.90 5.10 -20.68
N LYS A 393 -32.79 4.39 -19.98
CA LYS A 393 -34.19 4.84 -19.80
C LYS A 393 -34.31 6.07 -18.90
N LYS A 394 -33.47 6.14 -17.88
CA LYS A 394 -33.50 7.21 -16.87
C LYS A 394 -32.71 8.45 -17.27
N TYR A 395 -31.54 8.24 -17.88
CA TYR A 395 -30.61 9.29 -18.27
C TYR A 395 -30.36 9.27 -19.78
N LYS A 396 -30.44 10.45 -20.42
CA LYS A 396 -30.22 10.59 -21.88
C LYS A 396 -28.76 10.94 -22.23
N ASP A 397 -27.94 11.15 -21.24
CA ASP A 397 -26.53 11.46 -21.38
C ASP A 397 -25.76 10.15 -21.68
N GLU A 398 -25.18 10.07 -22.87
CA GLU A 398 -24.42 8.88 -23.31
C GLU A 398 -23.16 8.66 -22.48
N SER A 399 -22.58 9.74 -21.94
CA SER A 399 -21.35 9.68 -21.15
C SER A 399 -21.49 8.93 -19.82
N VAL A 400 -22.72 8.66 -19.36
CA VAL A 400 -22.99 7.91 -18.14
C VAL A 400 -23.55 6.51 -18.40
N GLN A 401 -23.67 6.08 -19.66
CA GLN A 401 -24.13 4.73 -20.00
C GLN A 401 -23.10 3.69 -19.55
N ILE A 402 -23.57 2.50 -19.18
CA ILE A 402 -22.70 1.38 -18.79
C ILE A 402 -22.04 0.76 -20.02
N ILE A 403 -22.78 0.64 -21.12
CA ILE A 403 -22.29 0.14 -22.40
C ILE A 403 -22.20 1.31 -23.37
N ASP A 404 -20.99 1.59 -23.88
CA ASP A 404 -20.76 2.67 -24.83
C ASP A 404 -21.10 2.30 -26.29
N GLU A 405 -21.05 3.26 -27.19
CA GLU A 405 -21.31 3.11 -28.64
C GLU A 405 -20.37 2.10 -29.34
N ASN A 406 -19.24 1.74 -28.72
CA ASN A 406 -18.27 0.78 -29.20
C ASN A 406 -18.44 -0.61 -28.56
N ASP A 407 -19.60 -0.88 -27.98
CA ASP A 407 -19.87 -2.11 -27.22
C ASP A 407 -18.82 -2.42 -26.11
N ARG A 408 -18.35 -1.39 -25.41
CA ARG A 408 -17.48 -1.55 -24.23
C ARG A 408 -18.25 -1.30 -22.95
N VAL A 409 -18.07 -2.18 -21.99
CA VAL A 409 -18.69 -2.09 -20.66
C VAL A 409 -17.74 -1.31 -19.74
N HIS A 410 -18.20 -0.19 -19.24
CA HIS A 410 -17.50 0.68 -18.30
C HIS A 410 -17.71 0.17 -16.87
N MET A 411 -16.67 -0.38 -16.25
CA MET A 411 -16.79 -1.02 -14.94
C MET A 411 -17.15 0.01 -13.85
N ALA A 412 -16.47 1.14 -13.78
CA ALA A 412 -16.78 2.19 -12.81
C ALA A 412 -18.22 2.72 -12.92
N HIS A 413 -18.83 2.73 -14.11
CA HIS A 413 -20.20 3.17 -14.29
C HIS A 413 -21.21 2.23 -13.60
N ILE A 414 -20.91 0.91 -13.57
CA ILE A 414 -21.70 -0.05 -12.80
C ILE A 414 -21.65 0.30 -11.32
N ASP A 415 -20.43 0.51 -10.79
CA ASP A 415 -20.21 0.82 -9.38
C ASP A 415 -20.91 2.12 -8.94
N ILE A 416 -20.84 3.16 -9.77
CA ILE A 416 -21.43 4.46 -9.46
C ILE A 416 -22.97 4.40 -9.51
N HIS A 417 -23.55 3.77 -10.54
CA HIS A 417 -25.00 3.66 -10.65
C HIS A 417 -25.62 2.79 -9.55
N TYR A 418 -24.98 1.65 -9.27
CA TYR A 418 -25.52 0.59 -8.42
C TYR A 418 -24.77 0.38 -7.09
N GLY A 419 -23.96 1.34 -6.69
CA GLY A 419 -23.43 1.48 -5.34
C GLY A 419 -24.05 2.66 -4.59
N TYR A 420 -23.96 2.68 -3.25
CA TYR A 420 -24.51 3.78 -2.44
C TYR A 420 -23.50 4.86 -2.09
N SER A 421 -22.19 4.61 -2.28
CA SER A 421 -21.11 5.55 -2.00
C SER A 421 -19.98 5.41 -3.00
N VAL A 422 -19.42 6.54 -3.40
CA VAL A 422 -18.24 6.65 -4.27
C VAL A 422 -17.26 7.57 -3.56
N ASN A 423 -16.07 7.10 -3.25
CA ASN A 423 -15.07 7.95 -2.64
C ASN A 423 -13.77 8.03 -3.45
N GLY A 424 -13.19 9.24 -3.46
CA GLY A 424 -11.79 9.44 -3.80
C GLY A 424 -10.88 9.18 -2.59
N VAL A 425 -9.57 9.26 -2.80
CA VAL A 425 -8.55 8.80 -1.83
C VAL A 425 -7.56 9.89 -1.39
N ALA A 426 -7.79 11.12 -1.81
CA ALA A 426 -7.19 12.36 -1.33
C ALA A 426 -8.15 13.52 -1.62
N ALA A 427 -8.01 14.65 -0.94
CA ALA A 427 -8.90 15.81 -1.12
C ALA A 427 -8.90 16.27 -2.57
N ILE A 428 -7.72 16.57 -3.13
CA ILE A 428 -7.58 17.01 -4.52
C ILE A 428 -8.08 15.97 -5.53
N HIS A 429 -7.83 14.68 -5.29
CA HIS A 429 -8.34 13.59 -6.12
C HIS A 429 -9.88 13.63 -6.20
N THR A 430 -10.52 13.76 -5.04
CA THR A 430 -11.98 13.80 -4.95
C THR A 430 -12.56 15.00 -5.70
N GLU A 431 -11.92 16.16 -5.63
CA GLU A 431 -12.36 17.34 -6.38
C GLU A 431 -12.15 17.14 -7.91
N ILE A 432 -11.03 16.57 -8.35
CA ILE A 432 -10.81 16.23 -9.76
C ILE A 432 -11.88 15.26 -10.27
N LEU A 433 -12.25 14.25 -9.48
CA LEU A 433 -13.36 13.34 -9.84
C LEU A 433 -14.68 14.07 -10.01
N LYS A 434 -14.99 15.05 -9.14
CA LYS A 434 -16.25 15.82 -9.20
C LYS A 434 -16.25 16.86 -10.34
N ASP A 435 -15.12 17.51 -10.57
CA ASP A 435 -15.04 18.68 -11.47
C ASP A 435 -14.74 18.27 -12.92
N SER A 436 -14.03 17.14 -13.13
CA SER A 436 -13.65 16.66 -14.47
C SER A 436 -14.05 15.21 -14.73
N GLU A 437 -13.32 14.22 -14.19
CA GLU A 437 -13.36 12.84 -14.64
C GLU A 437 -14.73 12.16 -14.49
N LEU A 438 -15.43 12.41 -13.40
CA LEU A 438 -16.76 11.87 -13.10
C LEU A 438 -17.82 12.97 -12.90
N ASN A 439 -17.58 14.16 -13.45
CA ASN A 439 -18.45 15.32 -13.30
C ASN A 439 -19.90 15.03 -13.70
N ASN A 440 -20.10 14.28 -14.78
CA ASN A 440 -21.44 13.91 -15.24
C ASN A 440 -22.18 13.04 -14.22
N PHE A 441 -21.47 12.16 -13.53
CA PHE A 441 -22.01 11.37 -12.43
C PHE A 441 -22.24 12.20 -11.18
N TYR A 442 -21.33 13.12 -10.85
CA TYR A 442 -21.50 14.00 -9.71
C TYR A 442 -22.75 14.90 -9.85
N LYS A 443 -23.06 15.36 -11.05
CA LYS A 443 -24.30 16.09 -11.33
C LYS A 443 -25.57 15.25 -11.07
N ILE A 444 -25.48 13.93 -11.24
CA ILE A 444 -26.61 13.01 -11.04
C ILE A 444 -26.74 12.56 -9.59
N TYR A 445 -25.60 12.30 -8.92
CA TYR A 445 -25.51 11.66 -7.60
C TYR A 445 -24.57 12.42 -6.65
N PRO A 446 -24.75 13.73 -6.43
CA PRO A 446 -23.81 14.50 -5.61
C PRO A 446 -23.66 13.92 -4.19
N GLU A 447 -24.74 13.29 -3.66
CA GLU A 447 -24.76 12.70 -2.33
C GLU A 447 -23.93 11.42 -2.18
N LYS A 448 -23.57 10.76 -3.28
CA LYS A 448 -22.71 9.56 -3.25
C LYS A 448 -21.21 9.90 -3.11
N PHE A 449 -20.80 11.07 -3.62
CA PHE A 449 -19.37 11.43 -3.71
C PHE A 449 -18.85 11.97 -2.38
N ASN A 450 -17.78 11.40 -1.90
CA ASN A 450 -17.11 11.82 -0.68
C ASN A 450 -15.59 11.54 -0.73
N ASN A 451 -14.82 12.20 0.14
CA ASN A 451 -13.39 11.96 0.28
C ASN A 451 -13.08 11.05 1.47
N LYS A 452 -12.17 10.12 1.27
CA LYS A 452 -11.51 9.34 2.33
C LYS A 452 -10.01 9.33 2.05
N THR A 453 -9.32 10.37 2.52
CA THR A 453 -7.86 10.44 2.34
C THR A 453 -7.20 9.20 2.88
N ASN A 454 -6.37 8.57 2.07
CA ASN A 454 -5.64 7.35 2.41
C ASN A 454 -4.85 7.51 3.71
N GLY A 455 -4.48 6.40 4.28
CA GLY A 455 -3.64 6.32 5.47
C GLY A 455 -2.79 5.06 5.49
N ILE A 456 -1.87 5.02 6.42
CA ILE A 456 -0.90 3.93 6.63
C ILE A 456 -1.01 3.40 8.05
N THR A 457 -0.77 2.09 8.25
CA THR A 457 -0.70 1.53 9.60
C THR A 457 0.62 1.90 10.27
N PHE A 458 0.53 2.54 11.45
CA PHE A 458 1.69 2.88 12.26
C PHE A 458 2.33 1.66 12.90
N ARG A 459 1.59 0.54 13.05
CA ARG A 459 2.14 -0.72 13.55
C ARG A 459 3.30 -1.18 12.70
N ARG A 460 3.14 -1.21 11.38
CA ARG A 460 4.23 -1.56 10.45
C ARG A 460 5.20 -0.41 10.22
N TRP A 461 4.69 0.78 9.88
CA TRP A 461 5.51 1.87 9.34
C TRP A 461 6.17 2.76 10.41
N LEU A 462 5.98 2.44 11.69
CA LEU A 462 6.68 3.05 12.82
C LEU A 462 7.06 2.00 13.87
N LEU A 463 6.07 1.28 14.45
CA LEU A 463 6.32 0.39 15.58
C LEU A 463 7.15 -0.85 15.20
N SER A 464 7.09 -1.32 13.94
CA SER A 464 7.90 -2.43 13.42
C SER A 464 9.20 -1.91 12.79
N CYS A 465 9.12 -1.14 11.71
CA CYS A 465 10.30 -0.78 10.92
C CYS A 465 11.23 0.28 11.58
N ASN A 466 10.73 1.10 12.51
CA ASN A 466 11.53 2.13 13.20
C ASN A 466 11.30 2.13 14.71
N ARG A 467 11.63 1.01 15.34
CA ARG A 467 11.44 0.79 16.78
C ARG A 467 12.19 1.81 17.63
N GLU A 468 13.34 2.26 17.15
CA GLU A 468 14.15 3.26 17.85
C GLU A 468 13.42 4.61 17.93
N LEU A 469 12.85 5.07 16.80
CA LEU A 469 11.99 6.26 16.77
C LEU A 469 10.74 6.08 17.63
N ALA A 470 10.08 4.94 17.55
CA ALA A 470 8.90 4.64 18.35
C ALA A 470 9.19 4.66 19.87
N ALA A 471 10.33 4.11 20.28
CA ALA A 471 10.78 4.16 21.69
C ALA A 471 11.12 5.58 22.13
N PHE A 472 11.82 6.35 21.29
CA PHE A 472 12.12 7.76 21.54
C PHE A 472 10.85 8.60 21.68
N LEU A 473 9.89 8.48 20.78
CA LEU A 473 8.59 9.16 20.85
C LEU A 473 7.83 8.77 22.13
N THR A 474 7.82 7.48 22.47
CA THR A 474 7.18 6.99 23.72
C THR A 474 7.79 7.65 24.95
N LYS A 475 9.12 7.84 24.96
CA LYS A 475 9.83 8.52 26.07
C LYS A 475 9.53 10.03 26.13
N THR A 476 9.41 10.68 24.97
CA THR A 476 9.32 12.14 24.85
C THR A 476 7.89 12.65 25.04
N ILE A 477 6.91 12.02 24.37
CA ILE A 477 5.51 12.47 24.33
C ILE A 477 4.50 11.47 24.93
N GLY A 478 4.98 10.34 25.47
CA GLY A 478 4.13 9.26 25.99
C GLY A 478 3.71 8.28 24.88
N ASP A 479 3.01 7.20 25.28
CA ASP A 479 2.62 6.09 24.41
C ASP A 479 1.25 6.26 23.73
N GLY A 480 0.56 7.36 23.99
CA GLY A 480 -0.80 7.63 23.52
C GLY A 480 -0.91 7.64 21.98
N PHE A 481 0.13 8.06 21.26
CA PHE A 481 0.16 8.09 19.79
C PHE A 481 -0.01 6.71 19.14
N LYS A 482 0.27 5.64 19.87
CA LYS A 482 0.09 4.25 19.37
C LYS A 482 -1.38 3.87 19.15
N LYS A 483 -2.31 4.59 19.81
CA LYS A 483 -3.76 4.41 19.70
C LYS A 483 -4.50 5.62 19.15
N ASP A 484 -3.88 6.78 19.23
CA ASP A 484 -4.39 8.07 18.78
C ASP A 484 -3.23 8.84 18.13
N ALA A 485 -3.11 8.69 16.82
CA ALA A 485 -1.97 9.19 16.05
C ALA A 485 -1.84 10.72 16.09
N ASP A 486 -2.93 11.46 16.34
CA ASP A 486 -2.92 12.93 16.45
C ASP A 486 -2.04 13.40 17.63
N GLN A 487 -1.80 12.52 18.60
CA GLN A 487 -0.90 12.82 19.71
C GLN A 487 0.58 13.01 19.32
N LEU A 488 0.97 12.63 18.09
CA LEU A 488 2.29 12.97 17.55
C LEU A 488 2.53 14.48 17.52
N GLU A 489 1.48 15.30 17.36
CA GLU A 489 1.60 16.76 17.37
C GLU A 489 2.20 17.33 18.65
N LYS A 490 2.15 16.61 19.78
CA LYS A 490 2.85 17.00 21.02
C LYS A 490 4.36 17.16 20.82
N LEU A 491 4.92 16.51 19.79
CA LEU A 491 6.34 16.65 19.46
C LEU A 491 6.71 18.08 19.05
N LEU A 492 5.74 18.87 18.54
CA LEU A 492 5.97 20.28 18.19
C LEU A 492 6.35 21.15 19.39
N GLU A 493 5.98 20.77 20.62
CA GLU A 493 6.39 21.46 21.84
C GLU A 493 7.91 21.40 22.05
N HIS A 494 8.60 20.46 21.38
CA HIS A 494 10.04 20.23 21.47
C HIS A 494 10.81 20.70 20.24
N LYS A 495 10.18 21.46 19.31
CA LYS A 495 10.80 21.83 18.04
C LYS A 495 12.09 22.66 18.18
N ASP A 496 12.28 23.31 19.34
CA ASP A 496 13.48 24.10 19.64
C ASP A 496 14.35 23.44 20.75
N ASP A 497 14.02 22.23 21.18
CA ASP A 497 14.80 21.45 22.13
C ASP A 497 15.94 20.72 21.39
N GLN A 498 17.18 21.22 21.63
CA GLN A 498 18.36 20.67 20.95
C GLN A 498 18.58 19.18 21.22
N ALA A 499 18.29 18.71 22.43
CA ALA A 499 18.46 17.29 22.76
C ALA A 499 17.48 16.39 22.01
N VAL A 500 16.26 16.87 21.75
CA VAL A 500 15.25 16.17 20.96
C VAL A 500 15.65 16.15 19.49
N LEU A 501 16.10 17.29 18.95
CA LEU A 501 16.56 17.41 17.56
C LEU A 501 17.77 16.50 17.28
N ASP A 502 18.74 16.49 18.19
CA ASP A 502 19.94 15.66 18.07
C ASP A 502 19.61 14.16 18.18
N ALA A 503 18.67 13.79 19.03
CA ALA A 503 18.21 12.41 19.15
C ALA A 503 17.54 11.90 17.87
N ILE A 504 16.66 12.70 17.25
CA ILE A 504 16.02 12.36 15.97
C ILE A 504 17.07 12.18 14.86
N ALA A 505 18.06 13.09 14.79
CA ALA A 505 19.15 12.99 13.82
C ALA A 505 20.02 11.74 14.06
N ALA A 506 20.31 11.40 15.30
CA ALA A 506 21.08 10.20 15.64
C ALA A 506 20.32 8.92 15.23
N ILE A 507 19.01 8.86 15.49
CA ILE A 507 18.16 7.73 15.03
C ILE A 507 18.22 7.62 13.51
N LYS A 508 18.07 8.72 12.77
CA LYS A 508 18.19 8.73 11.32
C LYS A 508 19.54 8.16 10.85
N LYS A 509 20.64 8.60 11.48
CA LYS A 509 21.99 8.12 11.15
C LYS A 509 22.11 6.60 11.39
N ASN A 510 21.55 6.09 12.49
CA ASN A 510 21.54 4.65 12.77
C ASN A 510 20.76 3.89 11.68
N LYS A 511 19.59 4.40 11.26
CA LYS A 511 18.80 3.76 10.20
C LYS A 511 19.50 3.77 8.84
N LYS A 512 20.26 4.82 8.53
CA LYS A 512 21.11 4.86 7.34
C LYS A 512 22.20 3.80 7.40
N GLN A 513 22.85 3.64 8.55
CA GLN A 513 23.86 2.59 8.72
C GLN A 513 23.24 1.18 8.58
N GLU A 514 22.08 0.93 9.21
CA GLU A 514 21.36 -0.35 9.06
C GLU A 514 21.02 -0.65 7.58
N LEU A 515 20.64 0.36 6.80
CA LEU A 515 20.40 0.19 5.37
C LEU A 515 21.67 -0.10 4.60
N VAL A 516 22.78 0.60 4.89
CA VAL A 516 24.09 0.36 4.25
C VAL A 516 24.54 -1.09 4.49
N ASP A 517 24.45 -1.56 5.73
CA ASP A 517 24.83 -2.92 6.09
C ASP A 517 23.95 -3.95 5.36
N TYR A 518 22.64 -3.70 5.28
CA TYR A 518 21.70 -4.56 4.57
C TYR A 518 21.96 -4.59 3.06
N VAL A 519 22.15 -3.44 2.42
CA VAL A 519 22.48 -3.35 0.98
C VAL A 519 23.78 -4.09 0.66
N LYS A 520 24.80 -3.93 1.53
CA LYS A 520 26.05 -4.66 1.37
C LYS A 520 25.87 -6.18 1.46
N GLU A 521 25.00 -6.63 2.37
CA GLU A 521 24.71 -8.07 2.55
C GLU A 521 23.94 -8.66 1.36
N VAL A 522 22.90 -7.96 0.88
CA VAL A 522 21.99 -8.54 -0.13
C VAL A 522 22.39 -8.23 -1.57
N GLU A 523 23.03 -7.10 -1.82
CA GLU A 523 23.40 -6.65 -3.18
C GLU A 523 24.92 -6.52 -3.40
N GLY A 524 25.71 -6.63 -2.34
CA GLY A 524 27.17 -6.50 -2.42
C GLY A 524 27.67 -5.07 -2.71
N VAL A 525 26.78 -4.06 -2.60
CA VAL A 525 27.08 -2.64 -2.88
C VAL A 525 27.43 -1.91 -1.60
N GLU A 526 28.52 -1.14 -1.63
CA GLU A 526 28.91 -0.28 -0.50
C GLU A 526 28.35 1.13 -0.70
N LEU A 527 27.57 1.61 0.26
CA LEU A 527 27.02 2.97 0.29
C LEU A 527 27.69 3.78 1.40
N ASN A 528 27.69 5.11 1.27
CA ASN A 528 28.20 6.01 2.30
C ASN A 528 27.05 6.46 3.22
N PRO A 529 27.02 6.07 4.51
CA PRO A 529 25.94 6.46 5.44
C PRO A 529 25.92 7.96 5.76
N ASP A 530 26.99 8.69 5.47
CA ASP A 530 27.09 10.14 5.69
C ASP A 530 26.65 10.96 4.43
N SER A 531 26.30 10.31 3.30
CA SER A 531 25.71 10.97 2.14
C SER A 531 24.23 11.31 2.36
N ILE A 532 23.66 12.20 1.55
CA ILE A 532 22.23 12.45 1.51
C ILE A 532 21.54 11.28 0.82
N PHE A 533 20.58 10.62 1.49
CA PHE A 533 19.78 9.54 0.90
C PHE A 533 18.51 10.09 0.27
N ASP A 534 18.56 10.23 -1.06
CA ASP A 534 17.46 10.61 -1.93
C ASP A 534 16.80 9.35 -2.47
N ILE A 535 15.54 9.10 -2.10
CA ILE A 535 14.89 7.81 -2.35
C ILE A 535 13.59 7.96 -3.12
N GLN A 536 13.50 7.25 -4.26
CA GLN A 536 12.30 7.11 -5.08
C GLN A 536 11.92 5.64 -5.24
N VAL A 537 11.06 5.14 -4.35
CA VAL A 537 10.61 3.74 -4.35
C VAL A 537 9.11 3.66 -4.57
N LYS A 538 8.72 3.23 -5.75
CA LYS A 538 7.34 3.10 -6.22
C LYS A 538 7.30 2.31 -7.52
N ARG A 539 6.11 1.73 -7.87
CA ARG A 539 5.91 1.10 -9.18
C ARG A 539 6.41 2.02 -10.30
N LEU A 540 7.11 1.46 -11.28
CA LEU A 540 7.58 2.26 -12.41
C LEU A 540 6.42 2.59 -13.36
N HIS A 541 6.28 3.88 -13.64
CA HIS A 541 5.34 4.41 -14.59
C HIS A 541 5.76 5.81 -15.02
N GLU A 542 5.60 6.18 -16.29
CA GLU A 542 6.02 7.49 -16.82
C GLU A 542 5.43 8.67 -16.04
N TYR A 543 4.15 8.59 -15.59
CA TYR A 543 3.54 9.69 -14.81
C TYR A 543 4.18 9.93 -13.45
N LYS A 544 4.87 8.92 -12.87
CA LYS A 544 5.63 9.03 -11.60
C LYS A 544 6.99 9.68 -11.82
N ARG A 545 7.36 9.86 -13.05
CA ARG A 545 8.51 10.62 -13.57
C ARG A 545 9.87 10.18 -13.01
N GLN A 546 10.08 8.87 -12.82
CA GLN A 546 11.41 8.35 -12.51
C GLN A 546 12.45 8.76 -13.57
N GLN A 547 12.03 8.90 -14.84
CA GLN A 547 12.85 9.45 -15.93
C GLN A 547 13.31 10.89 -15.66
N MET A 548 12.50 11.72 -15.00
CA MET A 548 12.89 13.10 -14.64
C MET A 548 14.01 13.10 -13.59
N ASN A 549 13.89 12.22 -12.58
CA ASN A 549 14.96 12.04 -11.60
C ASN A 549 16.23 11.46 -12.23
N ALA A 550 16.11 10.54 -13.21
CA ALA A 550 17.26 10.06 -13.99
C ALA A 550 17.95 11.17 -14.78
N LEU A 551 17.19 12.07 -15.41
CA LEU A 551 17.74 13.25 -16.09
C LEU A 551 18.45 14.21 -15.12
N TYR A 552 17.91 14.42 -13.91
CA TYR A 552 18.59 15.15 -12.86
C TYR A 552 19.94 14.51 -12.47
N ILE A 553 19.96 13.19 -12.31
CA ILE A 553 21.17 12.44 -11.96
C ILE A 553 22.23 12.59 -13.08
N ILE A 554 21.81 12.52 -14.34
CA ILE A 554 22.69 12.77 -15.50
C ILE A 554 23.24 14.20 -15.43
N HIS A 555 22.38 15.20 -15.24
CA HIS A 555 22.81 16.60 -15.08
C HIS A 555 23.86 16.74 -13.97
N LYS A 556 23.60 16.16 -12.80
CA LYS A 556 24.52 16.20 -11.65
C LYS A 556 25.83 15.46 -11.93
N TYR A 557 25.79 14.34 -12.66
CA TYR A 557 26.98 13.62 -13.13
C TYR A 557 27.86 14.54 -13.98
N LEU A 558 27.27 15.21 -14.97
CA LEU A 558 27.97 16.16 -15.86
C LEU A 558 28.57 17.34 -15.08
N GLU A 559 27.83 17.92 -14.14
CA GLU A 559 28.33 19.00 -13.27
C GLU A 559 29.56 18.56 -12.44
N ILE A 560 29.54 17.33 -11.88
CA ILE A 560 30.69 16.79 -11.12
C ILE A 560 31.90 16.60 -12.05
N LYS A 561 31.67 16.12 -13.27
CA LYS A 561 32.74 16.02 -14.28
C LYS A 561 33.33 17.38 -14.67
N GLU A 562 32.54 18.43 -14.65
CA GLU A 562 32.98 19.81 -14.82
C GLU A 562 33.69 20.42 -13.59
N GLY A 563 33.74 19.68 -12.47
CA GLY A 563 34.39 20.10 -11.21
C GLY A 563 33.46 20.75 -10.20
N LYS A 564 32.11 20.82 -10.46
CA LYS A 564 31.08 21.35 -9.53
C LYS A 564 30.68 20.22 -8.54
N LYS A 565 31.52 20.01 -7.52
CA LYS A 565 31.35 18.91 -6.59
C LYS A 565 30.40 19.29 -5.45
N PRO A 566 29.45 18.42 -5.04
CA PRO A 566 28.62 18.68 -3.86
C PRO A 566 29.45 18.63 -2.59
N THR A 567 29.07 19.45 -1.58
CA THR A 567 29.74 19.46 -0.28
C THR A 567 29.49 18.17 0.49
N THR A 568 28.23 17.77 0.57
CA THR A 568 27.81 16.49 1.13
C THR A 568 27.59 15.50 0.00
N PRO A 569 28.18 14.28 0.05
CA PRO A 569 27.95 13.26 -1.00
C PRO A 569 26.45 12.91 -1.13
N LEU A 570 26.07 12.48 -2.33
CA LEU A 570 24.69 12.15 -2.69
C LEU A 570 24.57 10.64 -2.93
N THR A 571 23.51 10.04 -2.45
CA THR A 571 23.15 8.66 -2.77
C THR A 571 21.68 8.60 -3.23
N PHE A 572 21.51 8.34 -4.52
CA PHE A 572 20.19 8.16 -5.12
C PHE A 572 19.80 6.69 -5.05
N ILE A 573 18.62 6.39 -4.52
CA ILE A 573 18.15 5.02 -4.39
C ILE A 573 16.78 4.87 -5.04
N PHE A 574 16.69 3.96 -6.01
CA PHE A 574 15.44 3.60 -6.67
C PHE A 574 15.02 2.19 -6.29
N GLY A 575 13.72 1.97 -6.26
CA GLY A 575 13.13 0.64 -6.16
C GLY A 575 11.83 0.62 -6.95
N ALA A 576 11.79 -0.13 -8.04
CA ALA A 576 10.65 -0.15 -8.94
C ALA A 576 10.60 -1.45 -9.75
N LYS A 577 9.39 -1.93 -10.02
CA LYS A 577 9.14 -2.99 -10.99
C LYS A 577 8.35 -2.41 -12.16
N ALA A 578 8.78 -2.68 -13.40
CA ALA A 578 8.04 -2.35 -14.60
C ALA A 578 7.13 -3.52 -15.00
N ALA A 579 5.90 -3.24 -15.44
CA ALA A 579 5.07 -4.29 -16.01
C ALA A 579 5.74 -4.87 -17.27
N PRO A 580 5.69 -6.20 -17.48
CA PRO A 580 6.39 -6.85 -18.62
C PRO A 580 5.99 -6.28 -19.99
N ALA A 581 4.73 -5.90 -20.18
CA ALA A 581 4.24 -5.30 -21.41
C ALA A 581 4.56 -3.80 -21.57
N TYR A 582 5.05 -3.13 -20.52
CA TYR A 582 5.30 -1.68 -20.54
C TYR A 582 6.74 -1.35 -20.92
N VAL A 583 7.00 -1.35 -22.23
CA VAL A 583 8.35 -1.25 -22.79
C VAL A 583 9.10 0.00 -22.35
N ILE A 584 8.48 1.19 -22.39
CA ILE A 584 9.14 2.45 -21.95
C ILE A 584 9.49 2.41 -20.47
N ALA A 585 8.66 1.78 -19.64
CA ALA A 585 8.98 1.60 -18.22
C ALA A 585 10.23 0.72 -18.02
N GLN A 586 10.40 -0.31 -18.84
CA GLN A 586 11.61 -1.13 -18.81
C GLN A 586 12.84 -0.36 -19.32
N ASP A 587 12.66 0.51 -20.34
CA ASP A 587 13.74 1.38 -20.81
C ASP A 587 14.20 2.39 -19.75
N ILE A 588 13.29 2.88 -18.92
CA ILE A 588 13.63 3.76 -17.78
C ILE A 588 14.46 2.98 -16.73
N ILE A 589 14.08 1.75 -16.41
CA ILE A 589 14.89 0.88 -15.52
C ILE A 589 16.26 0.65 -16.14
N HIS A 590 16.31 0.37 -17.44
CA HIS A 590 17.56 0.18 -18.16
C HIS A 590 18.47 1.41 -18.06
N LEU A 591 17.94 2.61 -18.27
CA LEU A 591 18.69 3.85 -18.12
C LEU A 591 19.25 4.01 -16.68
N LEU A 592 18.45 3.71 -15.66
CA LEU A 592 18.87 3.79 -14.26
C LEU A 592 20.02 2.81 -13.98
N LEU A 593 19.97 1.58 -14.48
CA LEU A 593 21.03 0.58 -14.32
C LEU A 593 22.30 0.96 -15.10
N VAL A 594 22.16 1.50 -16.31
CA VAL A 594 23.28 2.06 -17.09
C VAL A 594 23.96 3.20 -16.33
N MET A 595 23.17 4.13 -15.78
CA MET A 595 23.73 5.24 -14.99
C MET A 595 24.36 4.75 -13.69
N GLN A 596 23.78 3.75 -13.03
CA GLN A 596 24.39 3.11 -11.86
C GLN A 596 25.78 2.56 -12.18
N GLU A 597 25.92 1.84 -13.30
CA GLU A 597 27.21 1.29 -13.71
C GLU A 597 28.22 2.39 -14.04
N ILE A 598 27.83 3.43 -14.78
CA ILE A 598 28.67 4.57 -15.12
C ILE A 598 29.15 5.31 -13.85
N ILE A 599 28.22 5.76 -13.02
CA ILE A 599 28.50 6.60 -11.86
C ILE A 599 29.35 5.87 -10.83
N ASN A 600 28.98 4.64 -10.48
CA ASN A 600 29.64 3.91 -9.41
C ASN A 600 31.05 3.44 -9.79
N ASN A 601 31.35 3.32 -11.10
CA ASN A 601 32.69 2.96 -11.61
C ASN A 601 33.52 4.17 -12.02
N ASP A 602 32.99 5.39 -12.04
CA ASP A 602 33.79 6.60 -12.37
C ASP A 602 34.52 7.13 -11.11
N PRO A 603 35.87 7.04 -11.05
CA PRO A 603 36.64 7.47 -9.88
C PRO A 603 36.60 8.99 -9.65
N GLU A 604 36.17 9.79 -10.62
CA GLU A 604 36.01 11.25 -10.47
C GLU A 604 34.66 11.60 -9.84
N VAL A 605 33.65 10.73 -9.97
CA VAL A 605 32.28 10.96 -9.55
C VAL A 605 31.89 10.16 -8.32
N SER A 606 32.27 8.88 -8.25
CA SER A 606 31.86 7.97 -7.17
C SER A 606 32.19 8.43 -5.74
N PRO A 607 33.24 9.26 -5.47
CA PRO A 607 33.42 9.84 -4.13
C PRO A 607 32.33 10.84 -3.72
N TYR A 608 31.57 11.39 -4.67
CA TYR A 608 30.59 12.45 -4.45
C TYR A 608 29.16 12.03 -4.74
N MET A 609 28.95 10.99 -5.54
CA MET A 609 27.63 10.56 -5.96
C MET A 609 27.61 9.05 -6.19
N HIS A 610 26.57 8.38 -5.67
CA HIS A 610 26.23 6.99 -5.92
C HIS A 610 24.80 6.87 -6.42
N LEU A 611 24.54 5.88 -7.25
CA LEU A 611 23.21 5.47 -7.67
C LEU A 611 23.03 3.98 -7.37
N LEU A 612 21.88 3.63 -6.79
CA LEU A 612 21.45 2.26 -6.54
C LEU A 612 20.02 2.06 -7.02
N MET A 613 19.83 1.15 -7.96
CA MET A 613 18.55 0.57 -8.30
C MET A 613 18.42 -0.76 -7.56
N VAL A 614 17.62 -0.81 -6.47
CA VAL A 614 17.49 -2.03 -5.65
C VAL A 614 16.77 -3.13 -6.41
N GLU A 615 17.29 -4.36 -6.31
CA GLU A 615 16.70 -5.52 -6.94
C GLU A 615 15.47 -6.00 -6.16
N ASN A 616 14.43 -6.37 -6.86
CA ASN A 616 13.23 -6.99 -6.30
C ASN A 616 12.58 -6.22 -5.13
N TYR A 617 12.42 -4.90 -5.27
CA TYR A 617 11.77 -4.08 -4.25
C TYR A 617 10.46 -4.69 -3.75
N ASN A 618 10.35 -4.85 -2.44
CA ASN A 618 9.24 -5.47 -1.73
C ASN A 618 8.98 -4.77 -0.38
N VAL A 619 8.05 -5.28 0.46
CA VAL A 619 7.75 -4.66 1.76
C VAL A 619 8.92 -4.75 2.72
N SER A 620 9.64 -5.87 2.76
CA SER A 620 10.79 -6.05 3.64
C SER A 620 11.91 -5.06 3.32
N TYR A 621 12.17 -4.81 2.03
CA TYR A 621 13.12 -3.79 1.61
C TYR A 621 12.63 -2.36 1.95
N ALA A 622 11.32 -2.10 1.75
CA ALA A 622 10.71 -0.81 2.09
C ALA A 622 10.87 -0.47 3.59
N GLU A 623 10.77 -1.47 4.47
CA GLU A 623 10.95 -1.30 5.92
C GLU A 623 12.38 -0.89 6.32
N LYS A 624 13.37 -1.10 5.45
CA LYS A 624 14.75 -0.61 5.61
C LYS A 624 14.96 0.76 4.97
N LEU A 625 14.44 0.95 3.75
CA LEU A 625 14.60 2.19 2.97
C LEU A 625 13.89 3.39 3.62
N ILE A 626 12.65 3.21 4.07
CA ILE A 626 11.82 4.31 4.55
C ILE A 626 12.40 5.00 5.79
N PRO A 627 12.83 4.30 6.85
CA PRO A 627 13.45 4.95 8.00
C PRO A 627 14.77 5.67 7.69
N ALA A 628 15.52 5.18 6.71
CA ALA A 628 16.84 5.71 6.32
C ALA A 628 16.77 6.93 5.40
N CYS A 629 15.63 7.23 4.81
CA CYS A 629 15.45 8.28 3.80
C CYS A 629 15.61 9.68 4.38
N ASP A 630 16.39 10.53 3.71
CA ASP A 630 16.46 11.97 3.97
C ASP A 630 15.48 12.73 3.09
N ILE A 631 15.47 12.46 1.78
CA ILE A 631 14.63 13.11 0.77
C ILE A 631 13.69 12.10 0.12
N SER A 632 12.40 12.36 0.25
CA SER A 632 11.32 11.55 -0.32
C SER A 632 10.86 12.12 -1.65
N GLU A 633 11.12 11.39 -2.74
CA GLU A 633 10.77 11.77 -4.11
C GLU A 633 9.31 11.46 -4.44
N GLN A 634 8.50 12.51 -4.56
CA GLN A 634 7.05 12.44 -4.81
C GLN A 634 6.66 13.34 -6.00
N ILE A 635 7.30 13.07 -7.14
CA ILE A 635 7.41 13.95 -8.31
C ILE A 635 6.48 13.57 -9.47
N SER A 636 5.35 12.91 -9.21
CA SER A 636 4.33 12.65 -10.23
C SER A 636 3.92 13.93 -10.96
N LEU A 637 3.48 13.79 -12.21
CA LEU A 637 2.87 14.92 -12.89
C LEU A 637 1.60 15.33 -12.15
N ALA A 638 1.44 16.59 -11.84
CA ALA A 638 0.25 17.14 -11.17
C ALA A 638 -1.04 16.69 -11.89
N SER A 639 -2.07 16.35 -11.15
CA SER A 639 -3.33 15.75 -11.62
C SER A 639 -3.28 14.25 -11.99
N LYS A 640 -2.19 13.51 -11.72
CA LYS A 640 -2.08 12.10 -12.14
C LYS A 640 -1.99 11.10 -10.98
N GLU A 641 -1.38 11.45 -9.85
CA GLU A 641 -1.37 10.60 -8.66
C GLU A 641 -2.64 10.83 -7.82
N ALA A 642 -3.47 9.82 -7.66
CA ALA A 642 -4.71 9.95 -6.89
C ALA A 642 -4.45 10.30 -5.41
N SER A 643 -3.44 9.71 -4.79
CA SER A 643 -3.06 9.97 -3.40
C SER A 643 -1.56 9.75 -3.18
N GLY A 644 -1.07 8.54 -3.48
CA GLY A 644 0.18 8.03 -2.93
C GLY A 644 0.01 7.61 -1.47
N THR A 645 0.86 6.70 -1.03
CA THR A 645 1.00 6.31 0.40
C THR A 645 2.46 6.23 0.81
N GLY A 646 3.40 6.21 -0.14
CA GLY A 646 4.83 6.31 0.12
C GLY A 646 5.18 7.61 0.83
N ASN A 647 4.68 8.74 0.33
CA ASN A 647 4.84 10.07 0.93
C ASN A 647 4.50 10.09 2.42
N MET A 648 3.40 9.46 2.84
CA MET A 648 2.97 9.39 4.24
C MET A 648 3.94 8.58 5.11
N LYS A 649 4.48 7.47 4.58
CA LYS A 649 5.44 6.60 5.29
C LYS A 649 6.77 7.29 5.51
N PHE A 650 7.27 7.97 4.48
CA PHE A 650 8.50 8.75 4.54
C PHE A 650 8.35 9.93 5.52
N MET A 651 7.25 10.68 5.44
CA MET A 651 6.93 11.77 6.36
C MET A 651 6.92 11.29 7.82
N LEU A 652 6.27 10.16 8.12
CA LEU A 652 6.20 9.56 9.46
C LEU A 652 7.60 9.21 10.01
N ASN A 653 8.55 8.91 9.13
CA ASN A 653 9.93 8.57 9.48
C ASN A 653 10.90 9.77 9.35
N GLY A 654 10.38 10.98 9.22
CA GLY A 654 11.16 12.21 9.24
C GLY A 654 11.92 12.51 7.95
N ALA A 655 11.55 11.89 6.82
CA ALA A 655 12.03 12.35 5.52
C ALA A 655 11.31 13.63 5.10
N VAL A 656 12.03 14.51 4.40
CA VAL A 656 11.45 15.72 3.82
C VAL A 656 11.03 15.43 2.40
N THR A 657 9.80 15.82 2.04
CA THR A 657 9.27 15.57 0.70
C THR A 657 9.78 16.61 -0.29
N LEU A 658 10.28 16.14 -1.44
CA LEU A 658 10.40 16.88 -2.68
C LEU A 658 9.30 16.38 -3.62
N GLY A 659 8.38 17.24 -4.00
CA GLY A 659 7.21 16.78 -4.74
C GLY A 659 6.51 17.88 -5.55
N THR A 660 5.46 17.46 -6.22
CA THR A 660 4.53 18.32 -6.95
C THR A 660 3.26 18.54 -6.14
N SER A 661 2.44 19.53 -6.52
CA SER A 661 1.10 19.73 -5.95
C SER A 661 0.11 18.67 -6.48
N ASP A 662 0.32 17.40 -6.08
CA ASP A 662 -0.42 16.26 -6.57
C ASP A 662 -0.75 15.27 -5.44
N GLY A 663 -1.87 14.58 -5.52
CA GLY A 663 -2.29 13.58 -4.55
C GLY A 663 -2.23 14.09 -3.11
N ALA A 664 -1.79 13.22 -2.19
CA ALA A 664 -1.66 13.59 -0.77
C ALA A 664 -0.49 14.54 -0.47
N ASN A 665 0.37 14.88 -1.44
CA ASN A 665 1.39 15.92 -1.22
C ASN A 665 0.74 17.27 -0.89
N VAL A 666 -0.44 17.56 -1.44
CA VAL A 666 -1.20 18.79 -1.14
C VAL A 666 -1.55 18.84 0.35
N GLU A 667 -2.12 17.75 0.89
CA GLU A 667 -2.47 17.67 2.31
C GLU A 667 -1.22 17.65 3.21
N ILE A 668 -0.11 17.03 2.78
CA ILE A 668 1.18 17.12 3.49
C ILE A 668 1.63 18.57 3.57
N HIS A 669 1.60 19.30 2.44
CA HIS A 669 2.01 20.70 2.38
C HIS A 669 1.15 21.58 3.32
N GLU A 670 -0.16 21.41 3.30
CA GLU A 670 -1.08 22.12 4.20
C GLU A 670 -0.77 21.86 5.68
N LEU A 671 -0.37 20.63 6.03
CA LEU A 671 -0.08 20.24 7.40
C LEU A 671 1.27 20.75 7.91
N VAL A 672 2.32 20.69 7.09
CA VAL A 672 3.68 21.02 7.52
C VAL A 672 4.07 22.47 7.21
N GLY A 673 3.42 23.13 6.25
CA GLY A 673 3.73 24.49 5.78
C GLY A 673 4.95 24.56 4.87
N ASP A 674 5.10 25.70 4.18
CA ASP A 674 6.11 25.97 3.13
C ASP A 674 7.56 25.71 3.58
N ASP A 675 7.87 25.89 4.86
CA ASP A 675 9.23 25.76 5.40
C ASP A 675 9.67 24.28 5.59
N ASN A 676 8.75 23.30 5.43
CA ASN A 676 9.01 21.91 5.80
C ASN A 676 8.76 20.90 4.67
N ILE A 677 8.61 21.39 3.44
CA ILE A 677 8.40 20.62 2.20
C ILE A 677 9.00 21.42 1.04
N TYR A 678 9.33 20.76 -0.06
CA TYR A 678 9.75 21.39 -1.30
C TYR A 678 8.78 21.02 -2.40
N ILE A 679 8.14 22.03 -2.99
CA ILE A 679 7.17 21.88 -4.08
C ILE A 679 7.71 22.57 -5.32
N PHE A 680 7.57 21.91 -6.46
CA PHE A 680 7.96 22.41 -7.78
C PHE A 680 6.91 22.05 -8.84
N GLY A 681 7.09 22.63 -10.01
CA GLY A 681 6.31 22.34 -11.21
C GLY A 681 4.94 23.00 -11.24
N GLU A 682 4.27 22.83 -12.36
CA GLU A 682 2.95 23.39 -12.60
C GLU A 682 1.86 22.69 -11.79
N LYS A 683 0.78 23.43 -11.49
CA LYS A 683 -0.37 22.93 -10.75
C LYS A 683 -1.30 22.10 -11.62
N SER A 684 -2.17 21.33 -11.00
CA SER A 684 -3.12 20.43 -11.67
C SER A 684 -3.98 21.16 -12.73
N GLU A 685 -4.44 22.38 -12.44
CA GLU A 685 -5.27 23.15 -13.36
C GLU A 685 -4.51 23.51 -14.65
N GLN A 686 -3.23 23.88 -14.52
CA GLN A 686 -2.37 24.22 -15.66
C GLN A 686 -2.07 22.98 -16.52
N ILE A 687 -1.76 21.85 -15.87
CA ILE A 687 -1.52 20.57 -16.56
C ILE A 687 -2.77 20.10 -17.31
N ILE A 688 -3.95 20.20 -16.71
CA ILE A 688 -5.22 19.87 -17.35
C ILE A 688 -5.44 20.79 -18.57
N GLU A 689 -5.16 22.08 -18.43
CA GLU A 689 -5.27 23.06 -19.53
C GLU A 689 -4.32 22.73 -20.70
N HIS A 690 -3.08 22.26 -20.40
CA HIS A 690 -2.14 21.79 -21.43
C HIS A 690 -2.68 20.60 -22.22
N TYR A 691 -3.29 19.62 -21.52
CA TYR A 691 -3.93 18.48 -22.21
C TYR A 691 -5.14 18.91 -23.05
N GLU A 692 -5.99 19.82 -22.54
CA GLU A 692 -7.15 20.33 -23.28
C GLU A 692 -6.77 21.13 -24.54
N LYS A 693 -5.73 21.94 -24.44
CA LYS A 693 -5.22 22.75 -25.56
C LYS A 693 -4.31 21.99 -26.51
N ALA A 694 -3.77 20.87 -26.07
CA ALA A 694 -2.72 20.11 -26.78
C ALA A 694 -1.54 21.01 -27.21
N ASP A 695 -1.10 21.91 -26.33
CA ASP A 695 -0.11 22.95 -26.63
C ASP A 695 1.31 22.62 -26.11
N TYR A 696 1.49 21.52 -25.37
CA TYR A 696 2.79 21.05 -24.94
C TYR A 696 3.54 20.36 -26.07
N VAL A 697 4.77 20.83 -26.35
CA VAL A 697 5.69 20.21 -27.31
C VAL A 697 7.04 20.04 -26.65
N SER A 698 7.40 18.80 -26.27
CA SER A 698 8.63 18.48 -25.53
C SER A 698 9.90 18.98 -26.22
N LYS A 699 9.94 18.91 -27.56
CA LYS A 699 11.06 19.37 -28.37
C LYS A 699 11.37 20.85 -28.21
N ASP A 700 10.36 21.68 -27.96
CA ASP A 700 10.54 23.11 -27.73
C ASP A 700 11.35 23.41 -26.46
N TYR A 701 11.13 22.60 -25.39
CA TYR A 701 11.87 22.69 -24.13
C TYR A 701 13.31 22.20 -24.32
N TYR A 702 13.48 21.09 -25.02
CA TYR A 702 14.80 20.57 -25.39
C TYR A 702 15.63 21.55 -26.20
N GLU A 703 15.03 22.24 -27.22
CA GLU A 703 15.76 23.19 -28.08
C GLU A 703 16.08 24.50 -27.36
N LYS A 704 15.30 24.90 -26.35
CA LYS A 704 15.46 26.18 -25.63
C LYS A 704 16.46 26.09 -24.46
N SER A 705 16.61 24.92 -23.84
CA SER A 705 17.42 24.74 -22.64
C SER A 705 18.63 23.88 -22.93
N GLU A 706 19.83 24.42 -22.74
CA GLU A 706 21.08 23.65 -22.85
C GLU A 706 21.16 22.56 -21.78
N VAL A 707 20.69 22.84 -20.56
CA VAL A 707 20.69 21.89 -19.44
C VAL A 707 19.80 20.68 -19.79
N ILE A 708 18.60 20.90 -20.31
CA ILE A 708 17.71 19.81 -20.73
C ILE A 708 18.35 19.03 -21.87
N LYS A 709 18.91 19.74 -22.85
CA LYS A 709 19.52 19.12 -24.01
C LYS A 709 20.70 18.24 -23.65
N GLU A 710 21.64 18.71 -22.84
CA GLU A 710 22.79 17.92 -22.38
C GLU A 710 22.36 16.66 -21.62
N ALA A 711 21.37 16.78 -20.73
CA ALA A 711 20.87 15.64 -19.98
C ALA A 711 20.17 14.59 -20.87
N VAL A 712 19.34 15.05 -21.83
CA VAL A 712 18.65 14.16 -22.77
C VAL A 712 19.62 13.53 -23.77
N ASP A 713 20.54 14.30 -24.33
CA ASP A 713 21.53 13.81 -25.31
C ASP A 713 22.49 12.77 -24.69
N PHE A 714 22.75 12.87 -23.38
CA PHE A 714 23.59 11.89 -22.66
C PHE A 714 23.01 10.47 -22.74
N ILE A 715 21.68 10.32 -22.82
CA ILE A 715 21.03 9.00 -22.92
C ILE A 715 21.59 8.18 -24.09
N VAL A 716 21.93 8.86 -25.20
CA VAL A 716 22.46 8.23 -26.42
C VAL A 716 23.93 8.59 -26.66
N SER A 717 24.68 9.05 -25.65
CA SER A 717 26.11 9.34 -25.71
C SER A 717 26.94 8.08 -25.94
N GLU A 718 28.16 8.25 -26.41
CA GLU A 718 29.12 7.11 -26.56
C GLU A 718 29.36 6.39 -25.21
N GLU A 719 29.29 7.12 -24.11
CA GLU A 719 29.50 6.62 -22.77
C GLU A 719 28.32 5.71 -22.34
N ALA A 720 27.11 6.17 -22.51
CA ALA A 720 25.90 5.38 -22.20
C ALA A 720 25.77 4.16 -23.12
N LEU A 721 26.07 4.32 -24.42
CA LEU A 721 25.98 3.22 -25.40
C LEU A 721 27.07 2.15 -25.26
N LYS A 722 28.14 2.40 -24.49
CA LYS A 722 29.14 1.35 -24.17
C LYS A 722 28.63 0.35 -23.16
N VAL A 723 27.72 0.77 -22.29
CA VAL A 723 27.22 0.01 -21.16
C VAL A 723 25.81 -0.47 -21.42
N GLY A 724 24.98 0.37 -22.10
CA GLY A 724 23.57 0.14 -22.35
C GLY A 724 23.26 -0.46 -23.73
N HIS A 725 22.05 -0.99 -23.81
CA HIS A 725 21.48 -1.48 -25.07
C HIS A 725 20.95 -0.31 -25.91
N LYS A 726 21.53 -0.16 -27.09
CA LYS A 726 21.24 0.95 -27.99
C LYS A 726 19.76 1.12 -28.29
N GLU A 727 19.05 0.04 -28.59
CA GLU A 727 17.62 0.10 -28.95
C GLU A 727 16.75 0.63 -27.83
N ASN A 728 17.04 0.26 -26.58
CA ASN A 728 16.29 0.72 -25.40
C ASN A 728 16.56 2.21 -25.15
N LEU A 729 17.82 2.63 -25.17
CA LEU A 729 18.21 4.02 -24.93
C LEU A 729 17.70 4.96 -26.04
N GLU A 730 17.83 4.57 -27.32
CA GLU A 730 17.30 5.34 -28.44
C GLU A 730 15.76 5.45 -28.41
N ARG A 731 15.06 4.40 -27.97
CA ARG A 731 13.60 4.43 -27.83
C ARG A 731 13.18 5.41 -26.75
N LEU A 732 13.82 5.37 -25.57
CA LEU A 732 13.53 6.32 -24.48
C LEU A 732 13.87 7.77 -24.88
N TYR A 733 15.03 7.99 -25.53
CA TYR A 733 15.41 9.29 -26.07
C TYR A 733 14.36 9.85 -27.03
N ASN A 734 13.89 9.03 -27.96
CA ASN A 734 12.87 9.43 -28.92
C ASN A 734 11.50 9.64 -28.26
N GLU A 735 11.17 8.89 -27.23
CA GLU A 735 9.92 9.09 -26.46
C GLU A 735 9.92 10.44 -25.78
N LEU A 736 11.02 10.82 -25.10
CA LEU A 736 11.17 12.12 -24.45
C LEU A 736 11.11 13.29 -25.43
N LEU A 737 11.71 13.16 -26.63
CA LEU A 737 11.73 14.24 -27.63
C LEU A 737 10.41 14.41 -28.40
N ASN A 738 9.69 13.33 -28.66
CA ASN A 738 8.59 13.35 -29.61
C ASN A 738 7.21 13.20 -28.98
N LYS A 739 7.15 12.74 -27.75
CA LYS A 739 5.88 12.51 -27.06
C LYS A 739 5.86 13.12 -25.66
N ASP A 740 6.69 12.59 -24.75
CA ASP A 740 6.75 13.02 -23.35
C ASP A 740 5.36 13.31 -22.74
N TRP A 741 4.48 12.32 -22.84
CA TRP A 741 3.06 12.41 -22.45
C TRP A 741 2.83 12.95 -21.05
N PHE A 742 3.83 12.81 -20.17
CA PHE A 742 3.76 13.25 -18.78
C PHE A 742 4.64 14.50 -18.53
N MET A 743 4.90 15.29 -19.57
CA MET A 743 5.49 16.63 -19.50
C MET A 743 6.75 16.70 -18.60
N THR A 744 7.62 15.70 -18.76
CA THR A 744 8.87 15.60 -17.99
C THR A 744 9.75 16.83 -18.20
N LEU A 745 9.89 17.26 -19.47
CA LEU A 745 10.76 18.38 -19.82
C LEU A 745 10.18 19.75 -19.44
N LEU A 746 8.85 19.85 -19.27
CA LEU A 746 8.18 21.07 -18.80
C LEU A 746 8.71 21.50 -17.43
N ASP A 747 8.75 20.56 -16.48
CA ASP A 747 9.06 20.83 -15.09
C ASP A 747 10.54 20.60 -14.73
N LEU A 748 11.38 20.10 -15.67
CA LEU A 748 12.74 19.63 -15.35
C LEU A 748 13.65 20.73 -14.78
N GLU A 749 13.64 21.95 -15.33
CA GLU A 749 14.48 23.03 -14.80
C GLU A 749 14.05 23.48 -13.40
N ASP A 750 12.75 23.56 -13.14
CA ASP A 750 12.24 23.91 -11.80
C ASP A 750 12.53 22.81 -10.79
N TYR A 751 12.45 21.54 -11.23
CA TYR A 751 12.88 20.39 -10.43
C TYR A 751 14.36 20.46 -10.06
N ILE A 752 15.24 20.73 -11.03
CA ILE A 752 16.69 20.89 -10.82
C ILE A 752 16.94 22.01 -9.79
N ALA A 753 16.37 23.17 -10.00
CA ALA A 753 16.57 24.34 -9.14
C ALA A 753 16.08 24.08 -7.69
N THR A 754 14.91 23.43 -7.56
CA THR A 754 14.32 23.11 -6.27
C THR A 754 15.11 22.05 -5.52
N LYS A 755 15.58 21.01 -6.22
CA LYS A 755 16.38 19.93 -5.66
C LYS A 755 17.76 20.41 -5.23
N ASP A 756 18.42 21.23 -6.01
CA ASP A 756 19.70 21.85 -5.64
C ASP A 756 19.57 22.76 -4.42
N LYS A 757 18.48 23.54 -4.33
CA LYS A 757 18.17 24.30 -3.11
C LYS A 757 17.99 23.38 -1.91
N MET A 758 17.31 22.26 -2.07
CA MET A 758 17.07 21.29 -0.99
C MET A 758 18.39 20.69 -0.48
N PHE A 759 19.31 20.29 -1.36
CA PHE A 759 20.63 19.82 -0.98
C PHE A 759 21.45 20.90 -0.23
N LYS A 760 21.37 22.15 -0.67
CA LYS A 760 21.99 23.25 0.04
C LYS A 760 21.37 23.49 1.40
N ASP A 761 20.06 23.41 1.54
CA ASP A 761 19.35 23.56 2.82
C ASP A 761 19.65 22.41 3.80
N TYR A 762 20.00 21.21 3.29
CA TYR A 762 20.44 20.06 4.10
C TYR A 762 21.72 20.35 4.89
N GLU A 763 22.60 21.21 4.38
CA GLU A 763 23.84 21.63 5.06
C GLU A 763 23.56 22.48 6.30
N ASP A 764 22.41 23.18 6.38
CA ASP A 764 21.90 23.77 7.62
C ASP A 764 21.25 22.67 8.49
N THR A 765 22.10 21.99 9.23
CA THR A 765 21.69 20.84 10.05
C THR A 765 20.62 21.18 11.08
N GLN A 766 20.56 22.43 11.57
CA GLN A 766 19.52 22.86 12.52
C GLN A 766 18.18 23.00 11.83
N LYS A 767 18.16 23.62 10.66
CA LYS A 767 16.97 23.73 9.83
C LYS A 767 16.44 22.34 9.47
N TRP A 768 17.32 21.46 9.00
CA TRP A 768 16.93 20.11 8.58
C TRP A 768 16.34 19.26 9.71
N LYS A 769 16.96 19.28 10.90
CA LYS A 769 16.44 18.60 12.09
C LYS A 769 15.04 19.07 12.48
N LYS A 770 14.78 20.38 12.38
CA LYS A 770 13.44 20.96 12.64
C LYS A 770 12.43 20.50 11.61
N MET A 771 12.80 20.46 10.33
CA MET A 771 11.94 19.94 9.26
C MET A 771 11.58 18.47 9.50
N MET A 772 12.56 17.63 9.88
CA MET A 772 12.33 16.23 10.24
C MET A 772 11.31 16.11 11.38
N LEU A 773 11.48 16.88 12.45
CA LEU A 773 10.59 16.86 13.61
C LEU A 773 9.16 17.27 13.24
N VAL A 774 8.99 18.35 12.44
CA VAL A 774 7.68 18.85 12.01
C VAL A 774 6.98 17.80 11.16
N ASN A 775 7.67 17.16 10.22
CA ASN A 775 7.13 16.09 9.40
C ASN A 775 6.63 14.91 10.25
N ILE A 776 7.44 14.42 11.20
CA ILE A 776 7.03 13.35 12.13
C ILE A 776 5.79 13.77 12.92
N ALA A 777 5.81 14.98 13.50
CA ALA A 777 4.73 15.47 14.34
C ALA A 777 3.39 15.57 13.60
N LYS A 778 3.42 15.96 12.34
CA LYS A 778 2.22 16.17 11.53
C LYS A 778 1.74 14.91 10.80
N ALA A 779 2.52 13.82 10.82
CA ALA A 779 2.18 12.58 10.15
C ALA A 779 0.96 11.84 10.77
N GLY A 780 0.51 12.24 11.95
CA GLY A 780 -0.64 11.62 12.64
C GLY A 780 -1.90 11.58 11.80
N PHE A 781 -2.18 12.62 11.04
CA PHE A 781 -3.30 12.69 10.11
C PHE A 781 -3.35 11.51 9.12
N PHE A 782 -2.20 10.99 8.70
CA PHE A 782 -2.12 9.88 7.74
C PHE A 782 -2.18 8.49 8.38
N SER A 783 -2.69 8.38 9.61
CA SER A 783 -3.00 7.07 10.20
C SER A 783 -4.17 6.40 9.47
N SER A 784 -4.01 5.13 9.06
CA SER A 784 -5.11 4.34 8.51
C SER A 784 -6.23 4.09 9.53
N ASP A 785 -5.96 4.24 10.82
CA ASP A 785 -7.00 4.17 11.86
C ASP A 785 -8.00 5.34 11.73
N ARG A 786 -7.51 6.57 11.45
CA ARG A 786 -8.36 7.72 11.13
C ARG A 786 -9.20 7.42 9.87
N THR A 787 -8.53 6.96 8.80
CA THR A 787 -9.21 6.67 7.53
C THR A 787 -10.32 5.64 7.72
N ILE A 788 -10.05 4.54 8.40
CA ILE A 788 -11.04 3.48 8.66
C ILE A 788 -12.16 3.96 9.59
N ALA A 789 -11.86 4.79 10.59
CA ALA A 789 -12.89 5.40 11.42
C ALA A 789 -13.86 6.27 10.59
N GLU A 790 -13.35 7.01 9.60
CA GLU A 790 -14.15 7.79 8.65
C GLU A 790 -14.98 6.91 7.72
N TYR A 791 -14.41 5.84 7.14
CA TYR A 791 -15.18 4.85 6.38
C TYR A 791 -16.30 4.26 7.20
N ASN A 792 -16.03 3.88 8.46
CA ASN A 792 -17.04 3.30 9.33
C ASN A 792 -18.15 4.30 9.68
N ARG A 793 -17.79 5.55 10.03
CA ARG A 793 -18.73 6.60 10.38
C ARG A 793 -19.67 6.95 9.23
N ASP A 794 -19.13 7.11 8.03
CA ASP A 794 -19.85 7.71 6.90
C ASP A 794 -20.45 6.66 5.97
N ILE A 795 -19.77 5.52 5.76
CA ILE A 795 -20.11 4.53 4.74
C ILE A 795 -20.62 3.22 5.37
N TRP A 796 -19.78 2.50 6.14
CA TRP A 796 -20.10 1.13 6.56
C TRP A 796 -21.11 1.07 7.70
N LYS A 797 -20.99 1.96 8.69
CA LYS A 797 -21.84 2.02 9.88
C LYS A 797 -21.89 0.68 10.61
N LEU A 798 -20.71 0.06 10.81
CA LEU A 798 -20.54 -1.15 11.60
C LEU A 798 -20.73 -0.82 13.10
N LYS A 799 -21.40 -1.73 13.82
CA LYS A 799 -21.65 -1.62 15.26
C LYS A 799 -21.16 -2.87 15.98
#